data_6cc843089081d1fcc55b24211f99d53f
#
_entry.id   6cc843089081d1fcc55b24211f99d53f
#
_cell.length_a   1.000
_cell.length_b   1.000
_cell.length_c   1.000
_cell.angle_alpha   90.00
_cell.angle_beta   90.00
_cell.angle_gamma   90.00
#
_symmetry.space_group_name_H-M   'P 1'
#
loop_
_entity.id
_entity.type
_entity.pdbx_description
1 polymer ?
#
loop_
_entity_poly.entity_id
_entity_poly.type
_entity_poly.pdbx_seq_one_letter_code
_entity_poly.pdbx_strand_id
1 'polypeptide(L)'
;PADGTQAKDKWGQYTGWTRTYKDGDNASLNGQYNDNEWKEQTGEFSTEKGTLNKTSRAYFFRGYFNVDQASAVNGIHLSFNYKDAVIVYINGQQLTALNVPDEGYRSQDGGNGNHKDNMGYGSKETSSSVKTADLYFRDIKDMLTNGKNVIAFEIHKSNETSEGYFKLNELGINPDESLLPERESLKAISLSVGSTPTELNLNWFSTDSTNGQIQFAKKADMTGNEFPKAKAKTVNSKIEKAQADGYYANKATMSDLEENTAYVYRVGNNGHWSDTYTTTTKSKGDFSFLFAGDPQLGSSGDLASDKDGWKNTLDLVNTNPLFKDVHFIQNAGDHVEAGKNESQYDAYLSNYQGSVVYSTPFANAVGNHDYAGTAYNDHFNLPNVSNLGSSGQGNAQGDYYYIYNNALMLVLNSNNRSTAEHEEFIKNTLAKTKDNQDIKWKIVVFHHSIYSSASHASDNDILARRDTLAPMFSQNGIDLVLMGHDHVYTRSMLMDGTTALKDESFDQNGNPIHEVTDPKGLTYITANSASGSKYYGITAPEAEYAAVQDQSKRRTVTNVEVTNTSYTMTTYFADDMSVLDTFTIYKTLNTADMESLISQAQGLNQADYTEESWNKLQIALKAAVELKDNVNATQSDIDAATTALQEAIDGLVKVGVNTNTEAMDSLISQAQGLNQADYTEESWNKLQAALKAATELKNNANATQSDIDAATTAL
;
A
#
# COMPACT_ATOMS: atom_id res chain seq x y z
N PRO A 1 36.96 -20.21 -13.94
CA PRO A 1 38.38 -19.93 -13.71
C PRO A 1 38.68 -19.97 -12.21
N ALA A 2 39.91 -20.38 -11.86
CA ALA A 2 40.26 -20.54 -10.45
C ALA A 2 40.36 -19.21 -9.66
N ASP A 3 40.39 -18.09 -10.37
CA ASP A 3 40.45 -16.75 -9.77
C ASP A 3 39.14 -15.94 -9.89
N GLY A 4 38.06 -16.57 -10.42
CA GLY A 4 36.75 -15.94 -10.55
C GLY A 4 36.68 -14.82 -11.60
N THR A 5 37.76 -14.44 -12.25
CA THR A 5 37.78 -13.27 -13.18
C THR A 5 36.91 -13.46 -14.42
N GLN A 6 36.64 -14.72 -14.81
CA GLN A 6 35.76 -15.05 -15.93
C GLN A 6 34.32 -15.29 -15.56
N ALA A 7 33.97 -15.26 -14.26
CA ALA A 7 32.59 -15.34 -13.82
C ALA A 7 31.83 -14.01 -14.00
N LYS A 8 32.52 -12.97 -14.49
CA LYS A 8 31.92 -11.66 -14.75
C LYS A 8 31.29 -11.60 -16.15
N ASP A 9 30.10 -11.03 -16.23
CA ASP A 9 29.51 -10.64 -17.50
C ASP A 9 30.26 -9.43 -18.13
N LYS A 10 29.84 -9.00 -19.30
CA LYS A 10 30.49 -7.83 -19.98
C LYS A 10 30.37 -6.52 -19.18
N TRP A 11 29.54 -6.45 -18.15
CA TRP A 11 29.40 -5.30 -17.27
C TRP A 11 30.24 -5.45 -15.99
N GLY A 12 31.02 -6.53 -15.86
CA GLY A 12 31.81 -6.82 -14.68
C GLY A 12 30.99 -7.40 -13.51
N GLN A 13 29.74 -7.86 -13.75
CA GLN A 13 28.88 -8.48 -12.75
C GLN A 13 28.99 -10.00 -12.79
N TYR A 14 28.89 -10.64 -11.62
CA TYR A 14 29.04 -12.09 -11.50
C TYR A 14 27.78 -12.90 -11.81
N THR A 15 26.64 -12.26 -11.97
CA THR A 15 25.32 -12.93 -12.09
C THR A 15 25.11 -13.66 -13.42
N GLY A 16 25.82 -13.29 -14.48
CA GLY A 16 25.62 -13.87 -15.82
C GLY A 16 26.03 -15.34 -15.94
N TRP A 17 26.97 -15.81 -15.14
CA TRP A 17 27.49 -17.18 -15.23
C TRP A 17 26.51 -18.28 -14.82
N THR A 18 25.46 -17.93 -14.06
CA THR A 18 24.43 -18.87 -13.60
C THR A 18 23.25 -19.05 -14.57
N ARG A 19 23.19 -18.25 -15.67
CA ARG A 19 22.04 -18.19 -16.59
C ARG A 19 22.33 -18.82 -17.96
N THR A 20 21.27 -19.34 -18.60
CA THR A 20 21.23 -19.56 -20.05
C THR A 20 20.75 -18.29 -20.73
N TYR A 21 21.45 -17.87 -21.77
CA TYR A 21 20.95 -16.83 -22.67
C TYR A 21 20.35 -17.53 -23.90
N LYS A 22 19.06 -17.24 -24.21
CA LYS A 22 18.46 -17.65 -25.46
C LYS A 22 18.86 -16.71 -26.58
N ASP A 23 19.13 -17.25 -27.75
CA ASP A 23 19.24 -16.45 -28.98
C ASP A 23 17.92 -15.67 -29.16
N GLY A 24 17.98 -14.33 -29.04
CA GLY A 24 16.83 -13.45 -29.22
C GLY A 24 16.37 -12.70 -27.98
N ASP A 25 16.81 -13.02 -26.77
CA ASP A 25 16.50 -12.23 -25.59
C ASP A 25 17.35 -10.94 -25.58
N ASN A 26 16.68 -9.83 -25.79
CA ASN A 26 17.14 -8.44 -25.75
C ASN A 26 18.64 -8.19 -25.98
N ALA A 27 18.95 -7.74 -27.17
CA ALA A 27 20.32 -7.37 -27.60
C ALA A 27 21.04 -6.35 -26.69
N SER A 28 20.37 -5.68 -25.76
CA SER A 28 20.95 -4.75 -24.80
C SER A 28 21.51 -5.42 -23.53
N LEU A 29 21.07 -6.65 -23.19
CA LEU A 29 21.66 -7.48 -22.13
C LEU A 29 22.67 -8.49 -22.69
N ASN A 30 23.18 -8.27 -23.89
CA ASN A 30 23.98 -9.15 -24.72
C ASN A 30 25.38 -9.43 -24.22
N GLY A 31 25.52 -9.96 -23.05
CA GLY A 31 26.66 -10.79 -22.82
C GLY A 31 26.21 -12.22 -22.73
N GLN A 32 26.08 -12.95 -23.84
CA GLN A 32 26.14 -14.39 -23.75
C GLN A 32 27.32 -14.71 -22.86
N TYR A 33 27.07 -15.34 -21.71
CA TYR A 33 28.15 -15.73 -20.84
C TYR A 33 29.00 -16.75 -21.59
N ASN A 34 30.20 -16.35 -21.93
CA ASN A 34 31.11 -17.19 -22.69
C ASN A 34 31.91 -18.08 -21.73
N ASP A 35 31.51 -19.34 -21.62
CA ASP A 35 32.20 -20.34 -20.83
C ASP A 35 33.20 -21.19 -21.63
N ASN A 36 33.50 -20.81 -22.89
CA ASN A 36 34.41 -21.54 -23.73
C ASN A 36 35.84 -21.62 -23.16
N GLU A 37 36.22 -20.68 -22.29
CA GLU A 37 37.53 -20.67 -21.63
C GLU A 37 37.51 -21.40 -20.27
N TRP A 38 36.35 -21.88 -19.84
CA TRP A 38 36.27 -22.67 -18.62
C TRP A 38 36.88 -24.05 -18.83
N LYS A 39 37.56 -24.51 -17.79
CA LYS A 39 38.12 -25.86 -17.82
C LYS A 39 36.98 -26.89 -17.69
N GLU A 40 36.74 -27.64 -18.75
CA GLU A 40 35.81 -28.74 -18.75
C GLU A 40 36.44 -29.93 -18.05
N GLN A 41 35.76 -30.48 -17.05
CA GLN A 41 36.21 -31.62 -16.30
C GLN A 41 35.02 -32.33 -15.66
N THR A 42 35.09 -33.66 -15.58
CA THR A 42 34.12 -34.51 -14.89
C THR A 42 34.70 -35.11 -13.62
N GLY A 43 33.83 -35.47 -12.68
CA GLY A 43 34.17 -36.19 -11.45
C GLY A 43 34.41 -35.28 -10.25
N GLU A 44 35.49 -35.52 -9.53
CA GLU A 44 35.80 -34.88 -8.27
C GLU A 44 36.73 -33.70 -8.43
N PHE A 45 36.36 -32.57 -7.82
CA PHE A 45 37.19 -31.36 -7.76
C PHE A 45 37.68 -31.17 -6.33
N SER A 46 38.97 -31.05 -6.15
CA SER A 46 39.58 -30.97 -4.82
C SER A 46 40.92 -30.23 -4.87
N THR A 47 41.17 -29.42 -3.84
CA THR A 47 42.49 -28.78 -3.64
C THR A 47 43.54 -29.81 -3.24
N GLU A 48 43.18 -30.90 -2.60
CA GLU A 48 44.08 -32.02 -2.26
C GLU A 48 44.58 -32.76 -3.51
N LYS A 49 43.65 -33.02 -4.46
CA LYS A 49 44.00 -33.68 -5.74
C LYS A 49 44.57 -32.74 -6.77
N GLY A 50 44.70 -31.42 -6.47
CA GLY A 50 45.21 -30.42 -7.36
C GLY A 50 44.29 -30.05 -8.54
N THR A 51 43.02 -30.46 -8.50
CA THR A 51 42.01 -30.07 -9.50
C THR A 51 41.46 -28.70 -9.25
N LEU A 52 41.57 -28.19 -8.01
CA LEU A 52 41.23 -26.82 -7.60
C LEU A 52 42.49 -26.08 -7.14
N ASN A 53 42.51 -24.77 -7.36
CA ASN A 53 43.59 -23.89 -6.91
C ASN A 53 43.52 -23.67 -5.39
N LYS A 54 44.59 -24.01 -4.65
CA LYS A 54 44.63 -23.89 -3.17
C LYS A 54 44.48 -22.48 -2.66
N THR A 55 44.90 -21.46 -3.44
CA THR A 55 44.85 -20.05 -3.04
C THR A 55 43.50 -19.38 -3.30
N SER A 56 42.62 -20.01 -4.07
CA SER A 56 41.25 -19.48 -4.30
C SER A 56 40.40 -19.59 -3.05
N ARG A 57 39.58 -18.56 -2.79
CA ARG A 57 38.63 -18.49 -1.67
C ARG A 57 37.29 -19.10 -2.03
N ALA A 58 36.90 -18.99 -3.31
CA ALA A 58 35.66 -19.52 -3.87
C ALA A 58 35.93 -20.27 -5.18
N TYR A 59 35.03 -21.18 -5.54
CA TYR A 59 35.09 -21.98 -6.76
C TYR A 59 33.71 -21.99 -7.41
N PHE A 60 33.68 -21.87 -8.73
CA PHE A 60 32.46 -21.78 -9.52
C PHE A 60 32.37 -22.95 -10.47
N PHE A 61 31.23 -23.65 -10.48
CA PHE A 61 30.96 -24.79 -11.33
C PHE A 61 29.68 -24.55 -12.10
N ARG A 62 29.67 -24.99 -13.35
CA ARG A 62 28.53 -24.81 -14.24
C ARG A 62 28.34 -26.06 -15.08
N GLY A 63 27.09 -26.51 -15.14
CA GLY A 63 26.69 -27.69 -15.93
C GLY A 63 25.41 -27.39 -16.71
N TYR A 64 25.14 -28.21 -17.69
CA TYR A 64 23.95 -28.15 -18.51
C TYR A 64 23.14 -29.40 -18.41
N PHE A 65 21.81 -29.27 -18.43
CA PHE A 65 20.87 -30.36 -18.52
C PHE A 65 19.69 -29.97 -19.40
N ASN A 66 18.99 -30.94 -19.96
CA ASN A 66 17.86 -30.71 -20.84
C ASN A 66 16.56 -31.11 -20.16
N VAL A 67 15.53 -30.31 -20.39
CA VAL A 67 14.15 -30.57 -19.95
C VAL A 67 13.24 -30.45 -21.16
N ASP A 68 12.55 -31.53 -21.52
CA ASP A 68 11.68 -31.54 -22.70
C ASP A 68 10.47 -30.62 -22.50
N GLN A 69 9.82 -30.69 -21.33
CA GLN A 69 8.67 -29.90 -20.98
C GLN A 69 8.75 -29.44 -19.52
N ALA A 70 9.15 -28.20 -19.32
CA ALA A 70 9.34 -27.60 -17.98
C ALA A 70 8.06 -27.63 -17.13
N SER A 71 6.90 -27.40 -17.75
CA SER A 71 5.59 -27.44 -17.08
C SER A 71 5.17 -28.83 -16.56
N ALA A 72 5.82 -29.90 -17.02
CA ALA A 72 5.56 -31.27 -16.59
C ALA A 72 6.53 -31.76 -15.52
N VAL A 73 7.46 -30.93 -15.07
CA VAL A 73 8.42 -31.28 -14.01
C VAL A 73 7.74 -31.17 -12.65
N ASN A 74 7.68 -32.29 -11.91
CA ASN A 74 7.14 -32.31 -10.54
C ASN A 74 8.18 -31.89 -9.49
N GLY A 75 9.49 -32.04 -9.83
CA GLY A 75 10.59 -31.68 -8.97
C GLY A 75 11.93 -32.18 -9.49
N ILE A 76 12.98 -31.89 -8.75
CA ILE A 76 14.31 -32.45 -9.00
C ILE A 76 14.88 -33.09 -7.75
N HIS A 77 15.73 -34.10 -7.98
CA HIS A 77 16.64 -34.66 -7.02
C HIS A 77 18.06 -34.20 -7.32
N LEU A 78 18.76 -33.71 -6.32
CA LEU A 78 20.12 -33.20 -6.45
C LEU A 78 21.01 -33.79 -5.35
N SER A 79 21.98 -34.61 -5.76
CA SER A 79 22.98 -35.19 -4.85
C SER A 79 24.37 -34.72 -5.19
N PHE A 80 25.08 -34.14 -4.22
CA PHE A 80 26.45 -33.65 -4.38
C PHE A 80 27.25 -33.68 -3.08
N ASN A 81 28.56 -33.73 -3.22
CA ASN A 81 29.49 -33.63 -2.11
C ASN A 81 30.20 -32.28 -2.16
N TYR A 82 30.32 -31.62 -1.02
CA TYR A 82 30.94 -30.30 -0.89
C TYR A 82 31.67 -30.14 0.43
N LYS A 83 32.49 -29.09 0.55
CA LYS A 83 33.14 -28.71 1.80
C LYS A 83 32.90 -27.25 2.07
N ASP A 84 32.72 -26.90 3.34
CA ASP A 84 32.40 -25.58 3.87
C ASP A 84 31.01 -25.11 3.43
N ALA A 85 30.88 -24.14 2.47
CA ALA A 85 29.58 -23.60 2.07
C ALA A 85 29.34 -23.76 0.56
N VAL A 86 28.08 -23.90 0.17
CA VAL A 86 27.67 -23.99 -1.23
C VAL A 86 26.36 -23.25 -1.47
N ILE A 87 26.30 -22.55 -2.61
CA ILE A 87 25.06 -22.02 -3.17
C ILE A 87 24.81 -22.70 -4.51
N VAL A 88 23.56 -23.06 -4.76
CA VAL A 88 23.13 -23.75 -5.98
C VAL A 88 22.13 -22.89 -6.73
N TYR A 89 22.30 -22.76 -8.03
CA TYR A 89 21.42 -21.98 -8.92
C TYR A 89 20.90 -22.84 -10.07
N ILE A 90 19.66 -22.56 -10.49
CA ILE A 90 19.10 -23.04 -11.75
C ILE A 90 18.71 -21.80 -12.57
N ASN A 91 19.24 -21.69 -13.79
CA ASN A 91 18.96 -20.58 -14.71
C ASN A 91 19.11 -19.18 -14.09
N GLY A 92 20.04 -19.03 -13.15
CA GLY A 92 20.31 -17.76 -12.45
C GLY A 92 19.47 -17.51 -11.22
N GLN A 93 18.55 -18.39 -10.90
CA GLN A 93 17.73 -18.32 -9.69
C GLN A 93 18.32 -19.24 -8.61
N GLN A 94 18.47 -18.74 -7.40
CA GLN A 94 18.99 -19.55 -6.30
C GLN A 94 18.00 -20.66 -5.93
N LEU A 95 18.49 -21.90 -5.97
CA LEU A 95 17.71 -23.07 -5.56
C LEU A 95 17.86 -23.35 -4.08
N THR A 96 19.11 -23.31 -3.58
CA THR A 96 19.42 -23.54 -2.16
C THR A 96 20.78 -22.99 -1.80
N ALA A 97 20.99 -22.76 -0.50
CA ALA A 97 22.27 -22.39 0.08
C ALA A 97 22.52 -23.22 1.36
N LEU A 98 23.67 -23.80 1.51
CA LEU A 98 24.01 -24.67 2.63
C LEU A 98 25.26 -24.16 3.34
N ASN A 99 25.18 -24.01 4.66
CA ASN A 99 26.25 -23.54 5.51
C ASN A 99 26.79 -22.14 5.15
N VAL A 100 25.93 -21.32 4.56
CA VAL A 100 26.19 -19.91 4.24
C VAL A 100 25.87 -19.07 5.48
N PRO A 101 26.63 -18.01 5.81
CA PRO A 101 26.32 -17.11 6.91
C PRO A 101 24.92 -16.50 6.76
N ASP A 102 24.23 -16.28 7.89
CA ASP A 102 22.86 -15.73 7.91
C ASP A 102 22.77 -14.30 7.31
N GLU A 103 23.89 -13.57 7.28
CA GLU A 103 24.00 -12.24 6.66
C GLU A 103 24.35 -12.28 5.16
N GLY A 104 24.40 -13.48 4.57
CA GLY A 104 24.89 -13.68 3.21
C GLY A 104 26.41 -13.40 3.09
N TYR A 105 26.96 -13.51 1.87
CA TYR A 105 28.36 -13.12 1.60
C TYR A 105 28.47 -11.60 1.44
N ARG A 106 28.27 -10.85 2.51
CA ARG A 106 28.62 -9.44 2.54
C ARG A 106 30.13 -9.34 2.71
N SER A 107 30.82 -8.66 1.79
CA SER A 107 32.23 -8.37 2.00
C SER A 107 32.39 -7.56 3.29
N GLN A 108 33.31 -7.97 4.15
CA GLN A 108 33.69 -7.19 5.35
C GLN A 108 34.27 -5.82 5.01
N ASP A 109 34.46 -5.50 3.74
CA ASP A 109 35.12 -4.29 3.24
C ASP A 109 34.13 -3.19 2.80
N GLY A 110 32.90 -3.18 3.30
CA GLY A 110 31.94 -2.07 3.10
C GLY A 110 31.40 -1.91 1.66
N GLY A 111 31.59 -2.89 0.80
CA GLY A 111 31.04 -2.94 -0.55
C GLY A 111 29.54 -3.25 -0.50
N ASN A 112 28.71 -2.36 -1.02
CA ASN A 112 27.28 -2.51 -1.18
C ASN A 112 26.89 -3.89 -1.72
N GLY A 113 25.88 -4.52 -1.12
CA GLY A 113 25.36 -5.87 -1.29
C GLY A 113 24.94 -6.34 -2.70
N ASN A 114 25.65 -5.94 -3.71
CA ASN A 114 25.65 -6.60 -5.00
C ASN A 114 26.69 -7.71 -4.95
N HIS A 115 26.41 -8.89 -5.49
CA HIS A 115 27.32 -10.03 -5.72
C HIS A 115 28.73 -9.70 -6.29
N LYS A 116 29.16 -8.46 -6.18
CA LYS A 116 30.43 -8.00 -6.73
C LYS A 116 31.64 -8.62 -6.08
N ASP A 117 31.49 -9.15 -4.85
CA ASP A 117 32.59 -9.62 -4.03
C ASP A 117 32.42 -11.06 -3.53
N ASN A 118 31.69 -11.93 -4.27
CA ASN A 118 31.57 -13.37 -3.98
C ASN A 118 32.90 -14.15 -4.04
N MET A 119 34.01 -13.45 -3.98
CA MET A 119 35.37 -14.00 -3.93
C MET A 119 35.87 -14.17 -2.49
N GLY A 120 35.04 -13.86 -1.49
CA GLY A 120 35.41 -13.93 -0.09
C GLY A 120 35.44 -15.35 0.47
N TYR A 121 36.09 -15.52 1.64
CA TYR A 121 35.80 -16.64 2.52
C TYR A 121 34.39 -16.47 3.08
N GLY A 122 33.63 -17.56 3.14
CA GLY A 122 32.27 -17.42 3.63
C GLY A 122 31.64 -18.77 3.93
N SER A 123 31.70 -19.16 5.20
CA SER A 123 31.03 -20.35 5.69
C SER A 123 30.59 -20.09 7.13
N LYS A 124 29.36 -20.43 7.47
CA LYS A 124 28.82 -20.32 8.83
C LYS A 124 29.65 -21.18 9.80
N GLU A 125 30.07 -22.34 9.35
CA GLU A 125 30.91 -23.29 10.12
C GLU A 125 32.00 -23.88 9.21
N THR A 126 33.20 -24.01 9.76
CA THR A 126 34.29 -24.74 9.08
C THR A 126 33.98 -26.23 9.05
N SER A 127 33.97 -26.84 7.85
CA SER A 127 33.75 -28.26 7.70
C SER A 127 35.03 -29.06 7.98
N SER A 128 35.04 -29.93 8.94
CA SER A 128 36.15 -30.84 9.22
C SER A 128 36.26 -31.94 8.17
N SER A 129 35.18 -32.27 7.46
CA SER A 129 35.11 -33.32 6.44
C SER A 129 34.24 -32.91 5.27
N VAL A 130 34.32 -33.63 4.18
CA VAL A 130 33.42 -33.52 3.03
C VAL A 130 32.00 -33.89 3.50
N LYS A 131 31.03 -33.02 3.20
CA LYS A 131 29.60 -33.23 3.46
C LYS A 131 28.94 -33.79 2.20
N THR A 132 27.87 -34.55 2.36
CA THR A 132 26.98 -34.95 1.27
C THR A 132 25.65 -34.24 1.45
N ALA A 133 25.20 -33.54 0.40
CA ALA A 133 23.84 -33.08 0.26
C ALA A 133 23.07 -34.05 -0.64
N ASP A 134 21.89 -34.46 -0.21
CA ASP A 134 20.96 -35.32 -0.94
C ASP A 134 19.57 -34.70 -0.78
N LEU A 135 19.17 -33.91 -1.78
CA LEU A 135 18.10 -32.92 -1.66
C LEU A 135 17.04 -33.15 -2.74
N TYR A 136 15.81 -33.04 -2.33
CA TYR A 136 14.65 -33.08 -3.22
C TYR A 136 13.95 -31.71 -3.19
N PHE A 137 13.64 -31.18 -4.36
CA PHE A 137 12.97 -29.89 -4.51
C PHE A 137 11.68 -30.06 -5.31
N ARG A 138 10.60 -29.55 -4.79
CA ARG A 138 9.28 -29.49 -5.42
C ARG A 138 9.05 -28.11 -6.02
N ASP A 139 8.11 -28.02 -6.94
CA ASP A 139 7.55 -26.75 -7.47
C ASP A 139 8.60 -25.82 -8.13
N ILE A 140 9.62 -26.41 -8.79
CA ILE A 140 10.72 -25.70 -9.44
C ILE A 140 10.50 -25.43 -10.94
N LYS A 141 9.31 -25.77 -11.48
CA LYS A 141 9.02 -25.63 -12.92
C LYS A 141 9.23 -24.22 -13.46
N ASP A 142 8.99 -23.19 -12.62
CA ASP A 142 9.15 -21.79 -13.00
C ASP A 142 10.62 -21.34 -13.07
N MET A 143 11.54 -22.13 -12.50
CA MET A 143 12.98 -21.95 -12.66
C MET A 143 13.51 -22.62 -13.94
N LEU A 144 12.68 -23.43 -14.65
CA LEU A 144 13.08 -24.25 -15.79
C LEU A 144 12.59 -23.66 -17.11
N THR A 145 13.31 -23.98 -18.18
CA THR A 145 12.88 -23.72 -19.55
C THR A 145 12.86 -25.01 -20.36
N ASN A 146 12.01 -25.08 -21.38
CA ASN A 146 12.07 -26.19 -22.35
C ASN A 146 13.43 -26.17 -23.07
N GLY A 147 14.07 -27.33 -23.20
CA GLY A 147 15.39 -27.48 -23.78
C GLY A 147 16.50 -27.30 -22.77
N LYS A 148 17.54 -26.57 -23.12
CA LYS A 148 18.79 -26.45 -22.35
C LYS A 148 18.61 -25.55 -21.12
N ASN A 149 18.95 -26.08 -19.95
CA ASN A 149 18.99 -25.38 -18.66
C ASN A 149 20.42 -25.39 -18.11
N VAL A 150 20.70 -24.44 -17.20
CA VAL A 150 21.97 -24.36 -16.46
C VAL A 150 21.75 -24.71 -15.02
N ILE A 151 22.60 -25.56 -14.46
CA ILE A 151 22.82 -25.70 -13.03
C ILE A 151 24.20 -25.14 -12.69
N ALA A 152 24.29 -24.33 -11.65
CA ALA A 152 25.52 -23.69 -11.23
C ALA A 152 25.73 -23.83 -9.73
N PHE A 153 26.97 -24.01 -9.31
CA PHE A 153 27.39 -24.17 -7.92
C PHE A 153 28.46 -23.17 -7.59
N GLU A 154 28.32 -22.53 -6.47
CA GLU A 154 29.30 -21.62 -5.89
C GLU A 154 29.74 -22.20 -4.55
N ILE A 155 31.03 -22.55 -4.41
CA ILE A 155 31.61 -23.16 -3.21
C ILE A 155 32.51 -22.14 -2.55
N HIS A 156 32.32 -21.85 -1.28
CA HIS A 156 33.17 -20.94 -0.51
C HIS A 156 33.92 -21.68 0.59
N LYS A 157 35.21 -21.40 0.69
CA LYS A 157 36.05 -21.87 1.80
C LYS A 157 35.75 -21.06 3.06
N SER A 158 35.89 -21.66 4.21
CA SER A 158 35.73 -20.97 5.51
C SER A 158 36.95 -20.09 5.85
N ASN A 159 38.14 -20.42 5.38
CA ASN A 159 39.41 -19.73 5.66
C ASN A 159 40.51 -20.16 4.69
N GLU A 160 41.71 -19.59 4.82
CA GLU A 160 42.88 -19.88 3.96
C GLU A 160 43.35 -21.34 4.03
N THR A 161 43.23 -21.96 5.18
CA THR A 161 43.69 -23.33 5.42
C THR A 161 42.65 -24.38 5.06
N SER A 162 41.41 -23.96 4.85
CA SER A 162 40.33 -24.87 4.44
C SER A 162 40.60 -25.41 3.02
N GLU A 163 40.19 -26.63 2.79
CA GLU A 163 40.29 -27.31 1.49
C GLU A 163 39.00 -27.09 0.70
N GLY A 164 39.12 -26.73 -0.58
CA GLY A 164 38.02 -26.72 -1.52
C GLY A 164 37.66 -28.12 -1.97
N TYR A 165 36.40 -28.47 -1.97
CA TYR A 165 35.91 -29.77 -2.46
C TYR A 165 34.52 -29.65 -3.07
N PHE A 166 34.33 -30.23 -4.26
CA PHE A 166 33.04 -30.39 -4.90
C PHE A 166 32.99 -31.65 -5.78
N LYS A 167 31.86 -32.32 -5.77
CA LYS A 167 31.53 -33.41 -6.67
C LYS A 167 30.02 -33.51 -6.85
N LEU A 168 29.53 -33.31 -8.06
CA LEU A 168 28.14 -33.61 -8.40
C LEU A 168 28.01 -35.13 -8.53
N ASN A 169 27.12 -35.75 -7.78
CA ASN A 169 26.83 -37.18 -7.82
C ASN A 169 25.66 -37.46 -8.76
N GLU A 170 24.56 -36.71 -8.61
CA GLU A 170 23.32 -36.93 -9.38
C GLU A 170 22.53 -35.62 -9.55
N LEU A 171 21.90 -35.49 -10.70
CA LEU A 171 20.81 -34.56 -10.98
C LEU A 171 19.69 -35.35 -11.65
N GLY A 172 18.64 -35.66 -10.90
CA GLY A 172 17.45 -36.39 -11.35
C GLY A 172 16.28 -35.44 -11.59
N ILE A 173 15.59 -35.63 -12.70
CA ILE A 173 14.36 -34.88 -13.04
C ILE A 173 13.17 -35.80 -12.80
N ASN A 174 12.09 -35.29 -12.24
CA ASN A 174 10.88 -36.04 -11.89
C ASN A 174 11.17 -37.24 -10.98
N PRO A 175 11.73 -37.03 -9.77
CA PRO A 175 11.88 -38.10 -8.81
C PRO A 175 10.53 -38.66 -8.39
N ASP A 176 10.54 -39.83 -7.68
CA ASP A 176 9.32 -40.38 -7.09
C ASP A 176 8.63 -39.32 -6.23
N GLU A 177 7.31 -39.13 -6.43
CA GLU A 177 6.49 -38.13 -5.72
C GLU A 177 6.59 -38.26 -4.18
N SER A 178 6.76 -39.50 -3.70
CA SER A 178 6.90 -39.79 -2.26
C SER A 178 8.22 -39.33 -1.64
N LEU A 179 9.23 -39.01 -2.46
CA LEU A 179 10.53 -38.49 -2.03
C LEU A 179 10.55 -36.95 -2.01
N LEU A 180 9.61 -36.29 -2.67
CA LEU A 180 9.50 -34.86 -2.67
C LEU A 180 8.96 -34.36 -1.32
N PRO A 181 9.40 -33.16 -0.85
CA PRO A 181 8.89 -32.60 0.38
C PRO A 181 7.35 -32.47 0.36
N GLU A 182 6.71 -32.76 1.50
CA GLU A 182 5.26 -32.52 1.62
C GLU A 182 4.96 -31.02 1.42
N ARG A 183 3.84 -30.74 0.74
CA ARG A 183 3.34 -29.36 0.63
C ARG A 183 2.75 -28.91 1.95
N GLU A 184 3.06 -27.71 2.37
CA GLU A 184 2.35 -27.06 3.46
C GLU A 184 0.86 -26.98 3.11
N SER A 185 -0.02 -27.42 4.00
CA SER A 185 -1.46 -27.42 3.75
C SER A 185 -2.02 -26.00 3.61
N LEU A 186 -1.42 -25.04 4.29
CA LEU A 186 -1.76 -23.61 4.27
C LEU A 186 -0.48 -22.79 4.20
N LYS A 187 -0.37 -21.87 3.23
CA LYS A 187 0.76 -20.96 3.09
C LYS A 187 0.33 -19.60 2.49
N ALA A 188 1.29 -18.72 2.27
CA ALA A 188 1.12 -17.42 1.60
C ALA A 188 -0.05 -16.60 2.17
N ILE A 189 -0.18 -16.59 3.50
CA ILE A 189 -1.19 -15.79 4.18
C ILE A 189 -0.78 -14.33 4.08
N SER A 190 -1.65 -13.50 3.53
CA SER A 190 -1.44 -12.05 3.40
C SER A 190 -2.63 -11.27 3.92
N LEU A 191 -2.33 -10.17 4.64
CA LEU A 191 -3.31 -9.23 5.12
C LEU A 191 -3.23 -7.97 4.27
N SER A 192 -4.36 -7.56 3.67
CA SER A 192 -4.46 -6.36 2.84
C SER A 192 -5.49 -5.39 3.41
N VAL A 193 -5.39 -4.12 3.01
CA VAL A 193 -6.41 -3.11 3.32
C VAL A 193 -7.77 -3.55 2.76
N GLY A 194 -8.86 -3.21 3.46
CA GLY A 194 -10.22 -3.33 2.96
C GLY A 194 -10.65 -2.07 2.21
N SER A 195 -11.94 -1.98 1.88
CA SER A 195 -12.52 -0.79 1.22
C SER A 195 -12.52 0.43 2.16
N THR A 196 -12.57 0.19 3.46
CA THR A 196 -12.57 1.17 4.55
C THR A 196 -11.66 0.69 5.70
N PRO A 197 -11.31 1.54 6.68
CA PRO A 197 -10.48 1.15 7.82
C PRO A 197 -11.09 0.06 8.73
N THR A 198 -12.40 -0.19 8.62
CA THR A 198 -13.12 -1.21 9.39
C THR A 198 -13.29 -2.54 8.65
N GLU A 199 -12.56 -2.69 7.55
CA GLU A 199 -12.46 -3.91 6.77
C GLU A 199 -11.01 -4.32 6.57
N LEU A 200 -10.75 -5.62 6.60
CA LEU A 200 -9.43 -6.19 6.29
C LEU A 200 -9.61 -7.37 5.33
N ASN A 201 -8.88 -7.35 4.25
CA ASN A 201 -8.88 -8.41 3.26
C ASN A 201 -7.79 -9.42 3.56
N LEU A 202 -8.11 -10.71 3.43
CA LEU A 202 -7.14 -11.78 3.56
C LEU A 202 -7.08 -12.62 2.30
N ASN A 203 -5.88 -13.09 2.03
CA ASN A 203 -5.59 -14.16 1.08
C ASN A 203 -4.77 -15.24 1.76
N TRP A 204 -4.95 -16.51 1.34
CA TRP A 204 -4.09 -17.62 1.70
C TRP A 204 -4.18 -18.74 0.66
N PHE A 205 -3.13 -19.51 0.57
CA PHE A 205 -3.11 -20.72 -0.26
C PHE A 205 -3.44 -21.96 0.57
N SER A 206 -4.21 -22.88 -0.03
CA SER A 206 -4.47 -24.19 0.53
C SER A 206 -4.26 -25.28 -0.53
N THR A 207 -3.84 -26.48 -0.10
CA THR A 207 -3.83 -27.67 -0.96
C THR A 207 -5.23 -28.26 -1.18
N ASP A 208 -6.22 -27.82 -0.40
CA ASP A 208 -7.61 -28.24 -0.48
C ASP A 208 -8.36 -27.38 -1.52
N SER A 209 -9.09 -28.05 -2.43
CA SER A 209 -9.89 -27.41 -3.47
C SER A 209 -11.27 -26.92 -2.99
N THR A 210 -11.59 -27.09 -1.72
CA THR A 210 -12.84 -26.59 -1.13
C THR A 210 -12.66 -25.17 -0.57
N ASN A 211 -13.76 -24.42 -0.51
CA ASN A 211 -13.73 -23.07 0.06
C ASN A 211 -13.21 -23.09 1.49
N GLY A 212 -12.28 -22.22 1.76
CA GLY A 212 -11.76 -22.01 3.09
C GLY A 212 -12.61 -21.05 3.91
N GLN A 213 -12.15 -20.79 5.12
CA GLN A 213 -12.81 -19.90 6.06
C GLN A 213 -11.79 -19.03 6.80
N ILE A 214 -12.21 -17.82 7.12
CA ILE A 214 -11.58 -17.01 8.18
C ILE A 214 -12.44 -17.12 9.42
N GLN A 215 -11.80 -17.29 10.58
CA GLN A 215 -12.40 -17.05 11.87
C GLN A 215 -11.70 -15.89 12.55
N PHE A 216 -12.47 -14.94 13.10
CA PHE A 216 -11.92 -13.79 13.82
C PHE A 216 -12.80 -13.37 14.98
N ALA A 217 -12.19 -12.85 16.03
CA ALA A 217 -12.85 -12.33 17.22
C ALA A 217 -12.02 -11.21 17.85
N LYS A 218 -12.59 -10.43 18.78
CA LYS A 218 -11.80 -9.50 19.58
C LYS A 218 -10.75 -10.25 20.40
N LYS A 219 -9.54 -9.73 20.48
CA LYS A 219 -8.49 -10.33 21.30
C LYS A 219 -8.87 -10.40 22.79
N ALA A 220 -9.68 -9.45 23.24
CA ALA A 220 -10.20 -9.42 24.61
C ALA A 220 -11.11 -10.62 24.96
N ASP A 221 -11.64 -11.33 23.96
CA ASP A 221 -12.46 -12.53 24.16
C ASP A 221 -11.62 -13.81 24.36
N MET A 222 -10.29 -13.74 24.23
CA MET A 222 -9.40 -14.88 24.47
C MET A 222 -9.34 -15.25 25.95
N THR A 223 -9.21 -16.55 26.23
CA THR A 223 -8.88 -17.08 27.56
C THR A 223 -7.50 -17.71 27.47
N GLY A 224 -6.51 -17.08 28.08
CA GLY A 224 -5.10 -17.47 27.87
C GLY A 224 -4.72 -17.35 26.41
N ASN A 225 -4.12 -18.39 25.85
CA ASN A 225 -3.69 -18.44 24.43
C ASN A 225 -4.71 -19.15 23.51
N GLU A 226 -5.89 -19.51 24.01
CA GLU A 226 -6.88 -20.23 23.22
C GLU A 226 -7.69 -19.29 22.33
N PHE A 227 -7.81 -19.66 21.05
CA PHE A 227 -8.65 -18.93 20.09
C PHE A 227 -10.13 -18.96 20.54
N PRO A 228 -10.84 -17.80 20.62
CA PRO A 228 -12.16 -17.70 21.23
C PRO A 228 -13.29 -18.16 20.28
N LYS A 229 -13.33 -19.47 19.97
CA LYS A 229 -14.24 -20.06 18.96
C LYS A 229 -15.71 -19.69 19.16
N ALA A 230 -16.17 -19.62 20.41
CA ALA A 230 -17.59 -19.34 20.72
C ALA A 230 -18.00 -17.88 20.43
N LYS A 231 -17.04 -16.99 20.31
CA LYS A 231 -17.23 -15.56 20.03
C LYS A 231 -16.83 -15.17 18.59
N ALA A 232 -16.18 -16.09 17.88
CA ALA A 232 -15.64 -15.80 16.57
C ALA A 232 -16.75 -15.67 15.51
N LYS A 233 -16.64 -14.65 14.68
CA LYS A 233 -17.29 -14.58 13.38
C LYS A 233 -16.57 -15.52 12.42
N THR A 234 -17.30 -16.15 11.50
CA THR A 234 -16.77 -17.02 10.45
C THR A 234 -17.21 -16.50 9.09
N VAL A 235 -16.26 -16.32 8.17
CA VAL A 235 -16.48 -15.90 6.79
C VAL A 235 -15.92 -16.94 5.83
N ASN A 236 -16.72 -17.35 4.84
CA ASN A 236 -16.27 -18.27 3.80
C ASN A 236 -15.45 -17.50 2.74
N SER A 237 -14.40 -18.14 2.23
CA SER A 237 -13.61 -17.59 1.13
C SER A 237 -14.28 -17.79 -0.23
N LYS A 238 -13.86 -16.97 -1.19
CA LYS A 238 -13.87 -17.34 -2.62
C LYS A 238 -12.58 -18.10 -2.90
N ILE A 239 -12.65 -19.11 -3.77
CA ILE A 239 -11.51 -19.96 -4.07
C ILE A 239 -11.29 -20.02 -5.57
N GLU A 240 -10.02 -19.95 -5.98
CA GLU A 240 -9.59 -20.07 -7.38
C GLU A 240 -8.31 -20.94 -7.41
N LYS A 241 -8.07 -21.64 -8.53
CA LYS A 241 -6.83 -22.38 -8.70
C LYS A 241 -5.67 -21.39 -8.80
N ALA A 242 -4.68 -21.52 -7.94
CA ALA A 242 -3.49 -20.69 -7.96
C ALA A 242 -2.51 -21.08 -9.07
N GLN A 243 -1.64 -20.15 -9.48
CA GLN A 243 -0.48 -20.44 -10.32
C GLN A 243 0.48 -21.39 -9.60
N ALA A 244 0.62 -21.23 -8.28
CA ALA A 244 1.38 -22.14 -7.43
C ALA A 244 0.86 -23.57 -7.57
N ASP A 245 1.73 -24.49 -7.98
CA ASP A 245 1.33 -25.84 -8.30
C ASP A 245 0.82 -26.62 -7.09
N GLY A 246 -0.36 -27.23 -7.23
CA GLY A 246 -1.03 -27.97 -6.15
C GLY A 246 -1.73 -27.08 -5.12
N TYR A 247 -1.85 -25.76 -5.37
CA TYR A 247 -2.52 -24.83 -4.46
C TYR A 247 -3.75 -24.16 -5.08
N TYR A 248 -4.60 -23.68 -4.19
CA TYR A 248 -5.77 -22.86 -4.45
C TYR A 248 -5.67 -21.59 -3.62
N ALA A 249 -5.88 -20.44 -4.26
CA ALA A 249 -5.95 -19.14 -3.61
C ALA A 249 -7.34 -18.95 -3.00
N ASN A 250 -7.38 -18.64 -1.72
CA ASN A 250 -8.60 -18.34 -0.96
C ASN A 250 -8.61 -16.86 -0.62
N LYS A 251 -9.73 -16.17 -0.86
CA LYS A 251 -9.90 -14.74 -0.60
C LYS A 251 -11.14 -14.49 0.24
N ALA A 252 -11.01 -13.76 1.33
CA ALA A 252 -12.13 -13.36 2.17
C ALA A 252 -11.87 -12.03 2.87
N THR A 253 -12.93 -11.39 3.39
CA THR A 253 -12.86 -10.09 4.04
C THR A 253 -13.42 -10.19 5.46
N MET A 254 -12.65 -9.71 6.44
CA MET A 254 -13.16 -9.40 7.76
C MET A 254 -13.84 -8.04 7.72
N SER A 255 -15.14 -7.96 7.94
CA SER A 255 -15.94 -6.73 7.92
C SER A 255 -16.55 -6.41 9.28
N ASP A 256 -17.11 -5.21 9.40
CA ASP A 256 -17.74 -4.70 10.62
C ASP A 256 -16.77 -4.74 11.82
N LEU A 257 -15.52 -4.39 11.59
CA LEU A 257 -14.53 -4.28 12.63
C LEU A 257 -14.74 -2.96 13.39
N GLU A 258 -14.63 -3.03 14.71
CA GLU A 258 -14.65 -1.83 15.54
C GLU A 258 -13.30 -1.13 15.48
N GLU A 259 -13.30 0.20 15.54
CA GLU A 259 -12.10 1.01 15.58
C GLU A 259 -11.27 0.75 16.84
N ASN A 260 -9.98 1.02 16.76
CA ASN A 260 -9.02 0.92 17.87
C ASN A 260 -9.15 -0.39 18.67
N THR A 261 -9.35 -1.50 17.95
CA THR A 261 -9.65 -2.79 18.54
C THR A 261 -8.69 -3.86 18.04
N ALA A 262 -8.08 -4.59 18.98
CA ALA A 262 -7.26 -5.74 18.65
C ALA A 262 -8.12 -6.96 18.34
N TYR A 263 -7.88 -7.59 17.21
CA TYR A 263 -8.51 -8.82 16.74
C TYR A 263 -7.51 -9.96 16.67
N VAL A 264 -8.00 -11.16 16.96
CA VAL A 264 -7.32 -12.41 16.64
C VAL A 264 -8.05 -13.09 15.50
N TYR A 265 -7.29 -13.65 14.56
CA TYR A 265 -7.84 -14.34 13.42
C TYR A 265 -7.02 -15.58 13.06
N ARG A 266 -7.63 -16.49 12.33
CA ARG A 266 -7.01 -17.64 11.71
C ARG A 266 -7.72 -17.98 10.41
N VAL A 267 -7.00 -18.61 9.49
CA VAL A 267 -7.52 -19.07 8.21
C VAL A 267 -7.45 -20.60 8.15
N GLY A 268 -8.30 -21.24 7.38
CA GLY A 268 -8.28 -22.69 7.28
C GLY A 268 -9.21 -23.25 6.22
N ASN A 269 -8.99 -24.54 5.93
CA ASN A 269 -9.83 -25.35 5.04
C ASN A 269 -10.10 -26.70 5.71
N ASN A 270 -11.31 -27.26 5.54
CA ASN A 270 -11.69 -28.59 6.06
C ASN A 270 -11.33 -28.87 7.53
N GLY A 271 -11.38 -27.84 8.40
CA GLY A 271 -11.06 -27.99 9.82
C GLY A 271 -9.57 -27.93 10.16
N HIS A 272 -8.68 -27.82 9.18
CA HIS A 272 -7.26 -27.49 9.37
C HIS A 272 -7.11 -25.97 9.46
N TRP A 273 -6.59 -25.47 10.57
CA TRP A 273 -6.45 -24.06 10.86
C TRP A 273 -4.96 -23.67 10.91
N SER A 274 -4.68 -22.47 10.44
CA SER A 274 -3.39 -21.80 10.67
C SER A 274 -3.17 -21.52 12.16
N ASP A 275 -1.99 -21.04 12.51
CA ASP A 275 -1.74 -20.36 13.76
C ASP A 275 -2.73 -19.19 13.94
N THR A 276 -2.87 -18.72 15.19
CA THR A 276 -3.68 -17.55 15.53
C THR A 276 -2.83 -16.29 15.39
N TYR A 277 -3.23 -15.42 14.47
CA TYR A 277 -2.57 -14.13 14.25
C TYR A 277 -3.32 -13.01 14.96
N THR A 278 -2.64 -11.89 15.17
CA THR A 278 -3.24 -10.68 15.77
C THR A 278 -3.08 -9.50 14.82
N THR A 279 -4.14 -8.74 14.63
CA THR A 279 -4.11 -7.43 13.98
C THR A 279 -4.87 -6.42 14.81
N THR A 280 -4.67 -5.13 14.59
CA THR A 280 -5.35 -4.07 15.34
C THR A 280 -5.86 -3.01 14.38
N THR A 281 -7.18 -2.80 14.38
CA THR A 281 -7.77 -1.65 13.71
C THR A 281 -7.37 -0.38 14.45
N LYS A 282 -7.10 0.68 13.71
CA LYS A 282 -6.67 1.95 14.28
C LYS A 282 -7.84 2.90 14.47
N SER A 283 -7.62 4.02 15.15
CA SER A 283 -8.62 5.08 15.36
C SER A 283 -8.91 5.83 14.07
N LYS A 284 -10.09 6.43 13.99
CA LYS A 284 -10.39 7.46 13.00
C LYS A 284 -9.59 8.73 13.24
N GLY A 285 -9.51 9.55 12.20
CA GLY A 285 -8.86 10.86 12.23
C GLY A 285 -7.50 10.80 11.57
N ASP A 286 -6.50 11.38 12.22
CA ASP A 286 -5.13 11.39 11.71
C ASP A 286 -4.56 9.97 11.62
N PHE A 287 -3.79 9.72 10.57
CA PHE A 287 -3.19 8.42 10.36
C PHE A 287 -1.81 8.51 9.71
N SER A 288 -1.07 7.43 9.75
CA SER A 288 0.19 7.31 9.03
C SER A 288 0.27 5.97 8.30
N PHE A 289 1.03 5.97 7.20
CA PHE A 289 1.37 4.74 6.49
C PHE A 289 2.83 4.77 6.05
N LEU A 290 3.42 3.58 5.91
CA LEU A 290 4.73 3.46 5.29
C LEU A 290 4.58 3.27 3.79
N PHE A 291 5.32 4.06 3.02
CA PHE A 291 5.47 3.89 1.59
C PHE A 291 6.81 3.23 1.30
N ALA A 292 6.77 2.10 0.58
CA ALA A 292 7.91 1.28 0.21
C ALA A 292 7.97 1.09 -1.30
N GLY A 293 9.14 1.28 -1.90
CA GLY A 293 9.38 1.02 -3.32
C GLY A 293 10.12 -0.29 -3.53
N ASP A 294 9.80 -0.97 -4.57
CA ASP A 294 10.57 -2.02 -5.26
C ASP A 294 11.36 -2.96 -4.33
N PRO A 295 10.69 -3.81 -3.55
CA PRO A 295 11.40 -4.88 -2.84
C PRO A 295 12.10 -5.81 -3.81
N GLN A 296 11.51 -6.10 -4.94
CA GLN A 296 12.00 -6.83 -6.11
C GLN A 296 12.89 -8.03 -5.75
N LEU A 297 12.34 -8.92 -4.90
CA LEU A 297 13.06 -10.06 -4.37
C LEU A 297 13.48 -11.02 -5.51
N GLY A 298 14.76 -11.37 -5.52
CA GLY A 298 15.39 -12.15 -6.58
C GLY A 298 16.19 -11.28 -7.56
N SER A 299 16.10 -9.95 -7.52
CA SER A 299 16.77 -9.05 -8.46
C SER A 299 18.28 -8.98 -8.26
N SER A 300 18.77 -9.15 -7.04
CA SER A 300 20.21 -9.25 -6.77
C SER A 300 20.83 -10.54 -7.28
N GLY A 301 20.00 -11.58 -7.51
CA GLY A 301 20.43 -12.95 -7.78
C GLY A 301 20.67 -13.78 -6.50
N ASP A 302 20.54 -13.16 -5.32
CA ASP A 302 20.60 -13.79 -4.00
C ASP A 302 19.26 -13.55 -3.27
N LEU A 303 18.34 -14.48 -3.44
CA LEU A 303 16.99 -14.35 -2.88
C LEU A 303 17.02 -14.28 -1.34
N ALA A 304 17.97 -14.94 -0.69
CA ALA A 304 18.06 -14.92 0.77
C ALA A 304 18.48 -13.54 1.27
N SER A 305 19.48 -12.92 0.62
CA SER A 305 19.91 -11.54 0.93
C SER A 305 18.79 -10.51 0.69
N ASP A 306 18.07 -10.64 -0.42
CA ASP A 306 16.95 -9.75 -0.75
C ASP A 306 15.82 -9.89 0.29
N LYS A 307 15.50 -11.12 0.67
CA LYS A 307 14.55 -11.46 1.73
C LYS A 307 14.94 -10.83 3.07
N ASP A 308 16.22 -10.95 3.46
CA ASP A 308 16.72 -10.35 4.70
C ASP A 308 16.67 -8.83 4.67
N GLY A 309 17.00 -8.22 3.52
CA GLY A 309 16.86 -6.79 3.30
C GLY A 309 15.42 -6.30 3.46
N TRP A 310 14.47 -7.01 2.85
CA TRP A 310 13.04 -6.72 2.98
C TRP A 310 12.54 -6.91 4.41
N LYS A 311 12.91 -8.03 5.03
CA LYS A 311 12.60 -8.31 6.44
C LYS A 311 13.07 -7.18 7.36
N ASN A 312 14.32 -6.76 7.22
CA ASN A 312 14.88 -5.71 8.07
C ASN A 312 14.15 -4.37 7.89
N THR A 313 13.62 -4.08 6.71
CA THR A 313 12.78 -2.91 6.48
C THR A 313 11.40 -3.06 7.15
N LEU A 314 10.76 -4.24 7.01
CA LEU A 314 9.48 -4.51 7.66
C LEU A 314 9.56 -4.51 9.19
N ASP A 315 10.65 -5.06 9.75
CA ASP A 315 10.83 -5.14 11.20
C ASP A 315 10.84 -3.75 11.87
N LEU A 316 11.14 -2.68 11.12
CA LEU A 316 11.04 -1.30 11.61
C LEU A 316 9.65 -0.95 12.13
N VAL A 317 8.59 -1.51 11.53
CA VAL A 317 7.20 -1.29 11.97
C VAL A 317 6.99 -1.77 13.40
N ASN A 318 7.62 -2.88 13.77
CA ASN A 318 7.50 -3.46 15.12
C ASN A 318 8.53 -2.95 16.10
N THR A 319 9.70 -2.51 15.65
CA THR A 319 10.86 -2.23 16.51
C THR A 319 11.16 -0.75 16.68
N ASN A 320 10.77 0.10 15.70
CA ASN A 320 11.05 1.53 15.77
C ASN A 320 9.85 2.32 16.33
N PRO A 321 10.04 3.10 17.41
CA PRO A 321 8.96 3.89 18.00
C PRO A 321 8.28 4.89 17.04
N LEU A 322 8.98 5.35 15.99
CA LEU A 322 8.41 6.25 14.98
C LEU A 322 7.29 5.59 14.15
N PHE A 323 7.31 4.26 14.01
CA PHE A 323 6.35 3.52 13.19
C PHE A 323 5.32 2.73 13.99
N LYS A 324 5.28 2.86 15.32
CA LYS A 324 4.35 2.13 16.20
C LYS A 324 2.87 2.34 15.87
N ASP A 325 2.54 3.48 15.28
CA ASP A 325 1.17 3.88 14.94
C ASP A 325 0.88 3.79 13.43
N VAL A 326 1.77 3.15 12.66
CA VAL A 326 1.54 2.89 11.24
C VAL A 326 0.27 2.05 11.04
N HIS A 327 -0.59 2.50 10.14
CA HIS A 327 -1.89 1.91 9.89
C HIS A 327 -1.84 0.83 8.81
N PHE A 328 -1.02 1.04 7.78
CA PHE A 328 -0.80 0.10 6.68
C PHE A 328 0.53 0.38 5.97
N ILE A 329 0.93 -0.54 5.11
CA ILE A 329 2.11 -0.40 4.24
C ILE A 329 1.62 -0.30 2.80
N GLN A 330 1.95 0.80 2.11
CA GLN A 330 1.71 0.98 0.68
C GLN A 330 2.97 0.59 -0.08
N ASN A 331 2.87 -0.43 -0.94
CA ASN A 331 3.95 -0.83 -1.82
C ASN A 331 3.72 -0.29 -3.24
N ALA A 332 4.78 0.22 -3.87
CA ALA A 332 4.74 0.82 -5.20
C ALA A 332 4.82 -0.19 -6.37
N GLY A 333 4.86 -1.49 -6.10
CA GLY A 333 5.02 -2.55 -7.10
C GLY A 333 6.42 -3.16 -7.12
N ASP A 334 6.65 -4.07 -8.07
CA ASP A 334 7.84 -4.90 -8.18
C ASP A 334 8.17 -5.60 -6.84
N HIS A 335 7.23 -6.42 -6.38
CA HIS A 335 7.40 -7.23 -5.17
C HIS A 335 8.51 -8.29 -5.38
N VAL A 336 8.57 -8.82 -6.59
CA VAL A 336 9.47 -9.89 -7.03
C VAL A 336 10.14 -9.54 -8.35
N GLU A 337 11.28 -10.16 -8.65
CA GLU A 337 11.97 -10.03 -9.94
C GLU A 337 11.24 -10.75 -11.08
N ALA A 338 10.57 -11.84 -10.77
CA ALA A 338 9.88 -12.65 -11.77
C ALA A 338 8.49 -13.04 -11.29
N GLY A 339 7.44 -12.42 -11.85
CA GLY A 339 6.04 -12.56 -11.45
C GLY A 339 5.45 -13.96 -11.59
N LYS A 340 6.18 -14.93 -12.12
CA LYS A 340 5.83 -16.36 -12.15
C LYS A 340 6.58 -17.19 -11.11
N ASN A 341 7.50 -16.59 -10.37
CA ASN A 341 8.34 -17.31 -9.44
C ASN A 341 7.75 -17.32 -8.03
N GLU A 342 7.08 -18.40 -7.68
CA GLU A 342 6.45 -18.58 -6.39
C GLU A 342 7.44 -18.54 -5.22
N SER A 343 8.69 -19.00 -5.40
CA SER A 343 9.70 -18.91 -4.35
C SER A 343 10.04 -17.46 -3.97
N GLN A 344 9.93 -16.53 -4.91
CA GLN A 344 10.14 -15.11 -4.64
C GLN A 344 8.95 -14.50 -3.89
N TYR A 345 7.70 -14.90 -4.23
CA TYR A 345 6.52 -14.52 -3.45
C TYR A 345 6.52 -15.16 -2.05
N ASP A 346 6.94 -16.42 -1.92
CA ASP A 346 7.14 -17.04 -0.62
C ASP A 346 8.18 -16.29 0.22
N ALA A 347 9.24 -15.76 -0.40
CA ALA A 347 10.22 -14.92 0.28
C ALA A 347 9.63 -13.54 0.68
N TYR A 348 8.81 -12.92 -0.19
CA TYR A 348 8.16 -11.64 0.07
C TYR A 348 7.17 -11.73 1.25
N LEU A 349 6.38 -12.82 1.33
CA LEU A 349 5.36 -13.09 2.34
C LEU A 349 5.86 -13.98 3.49
N SER A 350 7.17 -14.21 3.60
CA SER A 350 7.74 -15.14 4.62
C SER A 350 7.24 -14.85 6.02
N ASN A 351 6.95 -15.92 6.74
CA ASN A 351 6.68 -15.84 8.16
C ASN A 351 8.00 -15.53 8.91
N TYR A 352 8.12 -14.30 9.33
CA TYR A 352 9.11 -13.89 10.31
C TYR A 352 8.44 -13.87 11.68
N GLN A 353 9.09 -14.36 12.73
CA GLN A 353 8.55 -14.32 14.08
C GLN A 353 8.09 -12.90 14.41
N GLY A 354 6.79 -12.74 14.73
CA GLY A 354 6.16 -11.44 14.90
C GLY A 354 5.85 -10.69 13.60
N SER A 355 5.73 -11.40 12.51
CA SER A 355 5.67 -10.87 11.14
C SER A 355 4.64 -9.78 10.93
N VAL A 356 5.11 -8.67 10.39
CA VAL A 356 4.32 -7.52 9.96
C VAL A 356 3.26 -7.92 8.92
N VAL A 357 3.55 -8.92 8.08
CA VAL A 357 2.61 -9.37 7.01
C VAL A 357 1.31 -9.96 7.54
N TYR A 358 1.26 -10.35 8.82
CA TYR A 358 0.05 -10.88 9.46
C TYR A 358 -0.62 -9.87 10.40
N SER A 359 0.06 -8.79 10.78
CA SER A 359 -0.44 -7.83 11.76
C SER A 359 -0.79 -6.47 11.17
N THR A 360 -0.10 -6.05 10.11
CA THR A 360 -0.27 -4.76 9.45
C THR A 360 -0.73 -4.99 8.01
N PRO A 361 -1.85 -4.39 7.58
CA PRO A 361 -2.36 -4.60 6.22
C PRO A 361 -1.46 -3.94 5.18
N PHE A 362 -1.39 -4.57 4.00
CA PHE A 362 -0.67 -4.07 2.83
C PHE A 362 -1.64 -3.54 1.79
N ALA A 363 -1.24 -2.47 1.11
CA ALA A 363 -1.84 -1.99 -0.13
C ALA A 363 -0.78 -2.08 -1.24
N ASN A 364 -1.00 -2.97 -2.20
CA ASN A 364 0.01 -3.33 -3.18
C ASN A 364 -0.34 -2.77 -4.57
N ALA A 365 0.52 -1.95 -5.17
CA ALA A 365 0.46 -1.65 -6.59
C ALA A 365 1.13 -2.78 -7.38
N VAL A 366 0.78 -2.96 -8.64
CA VAL A 366 1.40 -3.98 -9.50
C VAL A 366 2.55 -3.36 -10.30
N GLY A 367 3.74 -3.95 -10.21
CA GLY A 367 4.91 -3.56 -11.00
C GLY A 367 5.02 -4.31 -12.33
N ASN A 368 6.01 -3.92 -13.13
CA ASN A 368 6.23 -4.58 -14.42
C ASN A 368 6.91 -5.95 -14.28
N HIS A 369 7.52 -6.23 -13.16
CA HIS A 369 8.05 -7.56 -12.83
C HIS A 369 6.96 -8.48 -12.25
N ASP A 370 5.91 -7.93 -11.62
CA ASP A 370 4.81 -8.69 -11.01
C ASP A 370 3.76 -9.18 -12.01
N TYR A 371 3.50 -8.45 -13.11
CA TYR A 371 2.31 -8.63 -13.93
C TYR A 371 2.30 -9.90 -14.79
N ALA A 372 3.42 -10.61 -14.87
CA ALA A 372 3.52 -11.85 -15.62
C ALA A 372 2.87 -13.02 -14.86
N GLY A 373 1.90 -13.70 -15.47
CA GLY A 373 1.17 -14.80 -14.84
C GLY A 373 0.03 -14.31 -13.93
N THR A 374 -0.44 -15.17 -13.03
CA THR A 374 -1.55 -14.87 -12.10
C THR A 374 -1.10 -14.69 -10.65
N ALA A 375 0.18 -14.94 -10.34
CA ALA A 375 0.67 -14.97 -8.96
C ALA A 375 0.35 -13.69 -8.18
N TYR A 376 0.51 -12.50 -8.76
CA TYR A 376 0.13 -11.26 -8.10
C TYR A 376 -1.36 -11.28 -7.66
N ASN A 377 -2.25 -11.66 -8.56
CA ASN A 377 -3.68 -11.77 -8.24
C ASN A 377 -3.96 -12.86 -7.22
N ASP A 378 -3.23 -13.98 -7.31
CA ASP A 378 -3.41 -15.11 -6.42
C ASP A 378 -2.99 -14.78 -4.99
N HIS A 379 -1.96 -13.94 -4.81
CA HIS A 379 -1.40 -13.58 -3.51
C HIS A 379 -2.09 -12.42 -2.80
N PHE A 380 -2.84 -11.56 -3.53
CA PHE A 380 -3.42 -10.35 -2.93
C PHE A 380 -4.93 -10.27 -3.12
N ASN A 381 -5.63 -9.95 -2.05
CA ASN A 381 -7.08 -9.67 -2.05
C ASN A 381 -7.28 -8.15 -1.93
N LEU A 382 -7.35 -7.47 -3.07
CA LEU A 382 -7.44 -6.01 -3.13
C LEU A 382 -8.90 -5.52 -3.12
N PRO A 383 -9.19 -4.36 -2.51
CA PRO A 383 -10.55 -3.81 -2.45
C PRO A 383 -10.94 -3.07 -3.73
N ASN A 384 -12.24 -3.03 -4.01
CA ASN A 384 -12.84 -2.19 -5.07
C ASN A 384 -12.12 -2.25 -6.44
N VAL A 385 -11.62 -3.42 -6.82
CA VAL A 385 -10.92 -3.61 -8.09
C VAL A 385 -11.86 -3.35 -9.27
N SER A 386 -11.38 -2.56 -10.22
CA SER A 386 -12.05 -2.25 -11.49
C SER A 386 -11.57 -3.18 -12.62
N ASN A 387 -12.36 -3.29 -13.68
CA ASN A 387 -11.89 -3.85 -14.95
C ASN A 387 -11.10 -2.83 -15.78
N LEU A 388 -11.24 -1.52 -15.49
CA LEU A 388 -10.44 -0.46 -16.10
C LEU A 388 -9.00 -0.55 -15.60
N GLY A 389 -8.05 -0.22 -16.44
CA GLY A 389 -6.62 -0.32 -16.12
C GLY A 389 -6.07 -1.75 -16.08
N SER A 390 -6.87 -2.77 -16.41
CA SER A 390 -6.35 -4.14 -16.50
C SER A 390 -5.38 -4.29 -17.67
N SER A 391 -4.26 -4.99 -17.47
CA SER A 391 -3.31 -5.21 -18.53
C SER A 391 -3.70 -6.43 -19.39
N GLY A 392 -3.88 -6.22 -20.71
CA GLY A 392 -4.27 -7.28 -21.63
C GLY A 392 -3.21 -8.36 -21.91
N GLN A 393 -2.00 -8.23 -21.38
CA GLN A 393 -0.89 -9.18 -21.57
C GLN A 393 -0.47 -9.92 -20.29
N GLY A 394 -0.85 -9.44 -19.13
CA GLY A 394 -0.67 -10.11 -17.84
C GLY A 394 -2.02 -10.24 -17.17
N ASN A 395 -2.21 -11.25 -16.38
CA ASN A 395 -3.47 -11.46 -15.65
C ASN A 395 -3.58 -10.55 -14.40
N ALA A 396 -2.82 -9.44 -14.35
CA ALA A 396 -2.92 -8.48 -13.26
C ALA A 396 -4.26 -7.74 -13.32
N GLN A 397 -4.83 -7.56 -12.14
CA GLN A 397 -6.10 -6.86 -11.95
C GLN A 397 -5.99 -5.40 -12.43
N GLY A 398 -7.14 -4.77 -12.65
CA GLY A 398 -7.22 -3.36 -13.02
C GLY A 398 -6.92 -2.42 -11.85
N ASP A 399 -7.22 -1.15 -12.09
CA ASP A 399 -7.09 -0.13 -11.05
C ASP A 399 -8.01 -0.43 -9.88
N TYR A 400 -7.60 -0.03 -8.67
CA TYR A 400 -8.42 -0.19 -7.47
C TYR A 400 -8.34 1.04 -6.57
N TYR A 401 -9.28 1.17 -5.63
CA TYR A 401 -9.26 2.24 -4.65
C TYR A 401 -9.68 1.76 -3.26
N TYR A 402 -9.31 2.53 -2.28
CA TYR A 402 -9.82 2.40 -0.91
C TYR A 402 -9.86 3.78 -0.25
N ILE A 403 -10.68 3.90 0.78
CA ILE A 403 -10.74 5.10 1.60
C ILE A 403 -10.11 4.75 2.94
N TYR A 404 -9.11 5.52 3.33
CA TYR A 404 -8.52 5.40 4.65
C TYR A 404 -8.64 6.73 5.38
N ASN A 405 -9.50 6.76 6.41
CA ASN A 405 -9.86 7.96 7.15
C ASN A 405 -10.19 9.15 6.21
N ASN A 406 -9.35 10.16 6.18
CA ASN A 406 -9.53 11.39 5.39
C ASN A 406 -8.83 11.37 4.02
N ALA A 407 -8.33 10.23 3.57
CA ALA A 407 -7.69 10.09 2.26
C ALA A 407 -8.40 9.07 1.35
N LEU A 408 -8.59 9.45 0.09
CA LEU A 408 -8.93 8.57 -1.01
C LEU A 408 -7.65 8.10 -1.68
N MET A 409 -7.37 6.80 -1.59
CA MET A 409 -6.23 6.15 -2.20
C MET A 409 -6.64 5.52 -3.53
N LEU A 410 -6.01 5.94 -4.61
CA LEU A 410 -6.25 5.50 -5.99
C LEU A 410 -5.01 4.75 -6.47
N VAL A 411 -5.11 3.45 -6.70
CA VAL A 411 -3.98 2.61 -7.10
C VAL A 411 -4.16 2.16 -8.54
N LEU A 412 -3.24 2.58 -9.42
CA LEU A 412 -3.33 2.35 -10.85
C LEU A 412 -2.39 1.22 -11.28
N ASN A 413 -2.85 0.37 -12.17
CA ASN A 413 -2.01 -0.61 -12.86
C ASN A 413 -1.34 0.04 -14.08
N SER A 414 -0.21 0.68 -13.87
CA SER A 414 0.53 1.39 -14.92
C SER A 414 1.16 0.50 -16.00
N ASN A 415 1.03 -0.83 -15.92
CA ASN A 415 1.32 -1.74 -17.03
C ASN A 415 0.33 -1.57 -18.17
N ASN A 416 -0.92 -1.18 -17.86
CA ASN A 416 -1.85 -0.68 -18.87
C ASN A 416 -1.42 0.75 -19.28
N ARG A 417 -1.35 1.01 -20.58
CA ARG A 417 -0.94 2.31 -21.14
C ARG A 417 -2.13 3.19 -21.56
N SER A 418 -3.35 2.73 -21.32
CA SER A 418 -4.57 3.46 -21.66
C SER A 418 -4.86 4.55 -20.63
N THR A 419 -4.34 5.75 -20.84
CA THR A 419 -4.67 6.91 -20.00
C THR A 419 -6.19 7.14 -19.90
N ALA A 420 -6.93 6.85 -20.97
CA ALA A 420 -8.39 7.01 -20.97
C ALA A 420 -9.08 6.08 -19.94
N GLU A 421 -8.61 4.83 -19.80
CA GLU A 421 -9.15 3.91 -18.80
C GLU A 421 -8.83 4.37 -17.37
N HIS A 422 -7.59 4.81 -17.11
CA HIS A 422 -7.20 5.36 -15.81
C HIS A 422 -7.99 6.63 -15.47
N GLU A 423 -8.19 7.51 -16.45
CA GLU A 423 -8.98 8.72 -16.28
C GLU A 423 -10.45 8.40 -15.97
N GLU A 424 -11.04 7.45 -16.71
CA GLU A 424 -12.40 6.99 -16.46
C GLU A 424 -12.52 6.38 -15.07
N PHE A 425 -11.57 5.54 -14.65
CA PHE A 425 -11.54 4.98 -13.30
C PHE A 425 -11.50 6.06 -12.22
N ILE A 426 -10.61 7.05 -12.35
CA ILE A 426 -10.47 8.16 -11.41
C ILE A 426 -11.78 8.96 -11.35
N LYS A 427 -12.32 9.39 -12.50
CA LYS A 427 -13.58 10.15 -12.56
C LYS A 427 -14.76 9.40 -11.95
N ASN A 428 -14.89 8.10 -12.24
CA ASN A 428 -15.93 7.25 -11.69
C ASN A 428 -15.80 7.12 -10.17
N THR A 429 -14.58 6.98 -9.67
CA THR A 429 -14.31 6.89 -8.23
C THR A 429 -14.59 8.22 -7.53
N LEU A 430 -14.15 9.34 -8.09
CA LEU A 430 -14.44 10.68 -7.55
C LEU A 430 -15.94 10.96 -7.52
N ALA A 431 -16.67 10.60 -8.58
CA ALA A 431 -18.13 10.75 -8.63
C ALA A 431 -18.84 9.88 -7.57
N LYS A 432 -18.34 8.67 -7.33
CA LYS A 432 -18.87 7.73 -6.34
C LYS A 432 -18.61 8.18 -4.90
N THR A 433 -17.51 8.88 -4.66
CA THR A 433 -17.07 9.30 -3.33
C THR A 433 -17.33 10.79 -3.04
N LYS A 434 -17.94 11.53 -3.96
CA LYS A 434 -18.14 13.00 -3.89
C LYS A 434 -18.90 13.49 -2.64
N ASP A 435 -19.81 12.66 -2.11
CA ASP A 435 -20.63 13.01 -0.95
C ASP A 435 -19.94 12.65 0.38
N ASN A 436 -18.77 12.01 0.34
CA ASN A 436 -17.98 11.73 1.52
C ASN A 436 -17.14 12.96 1.90
N GLN A 437 -17.66 13.75 2.84
CA GLN A 437 -17.01 14.97 3.32
C GLN A 437 -15.75 14.74 4.14
N ASP A 438 -15.51 13.50 4.59
CA ASP A 438 -14.29 13.15 5.34
C ASP A 438 -13.05 13.13 4.43
N ILE A 439 -13.21 12.93 3.11
CA ILE A 439 -12.08 12.90 2.17
C ILE A 439 -11.52 14.31 1.98
N LYS A 440 -10.31 14.53 2.45
CA LYS A 440 -9.53 15.78 2.31
C LYS A 440 -8.40 15.64 1.30
N TRP A 441 -7.87 14.42 1.15
CA TRP A 441 -6.70 14.12 0.33
C TRP A 441 -7.01 13.06 -0.73
N LYS A 442 -6.45 13.24 -1.91
CA LYS A 442 -6.50 12.29 -3.02
C LYS A 442 -5.07 11.89 -3.37
N ILE A 443 -4.73 10.65 -3.10
CA ILE A 443 -3.37 10.11 -3.27
C ILE A 443 -3.42 9.04 -4.36
N VAL A 444 -2.58 9.19 -5.38
CA VAL A 444 -2.42 8.21 -6.45
C VAL A 444 -1.15 7.40 -6.21
N VAL A 445 -1.23 6.10 -6.40
CA VAL A 445 -0.08 5.19 -6.33
C VAL A 445 -0.02 4.36 -7.60
N PHE A 446 1.14 4.25 -8.22
CA PHE A 446 1.39 3.35 -9.34
C PHE A 446 2.90 3.10 -9.50
N HIS A 447 3.26 2.08 -10.29
CA HIS A 447 4.64 1.63 -10.33
C HIS A 447 5.57 2.49 -11.18
N HIS A 448 5.28 2.67 -12.49
CA HIS A 448 6.20 3.32 -13.42
C HIS A 448 6.42 4.80 -13.09
N SER A 449 7.63 5.16 -12.67
CA SER A 449 7.93 6.54 -12.24
C SER A 449 7.98 7.51 -13.41
N ILE A 450 6.99 8.42 -13.49
CA ILE A 450 6.96 9.46 -14.52
C ILE A 450 7.85 10.65 -14.21
N TYR A 451 8.31 10.78 -12.97
CA TYR A 451 9.28 11.78 -12.52
C TYR A 451 10.37 11.11 -11.68
N SER A 452 11.41 10.66 -12.35
CA SER A 452 12.59 10.02 -11.75
C SER A 452 13.88 10.67 -12.23
N SER A 453 14.98 10.37 -11.59
CA SER A 453 16.30 10.84 -11.97
C SER A 453 17.26 9.74 -12.42
N ALA A 454 16.81 8.50 -12.54
CA ALA A 454 17.63 7.37 -12.97
C ALA A 454 17.37 6.97 -14.44
N SER A 455 17.74 5.75 -14.81
CA SER A 455 17.88 5.32 -16.21
C SER A 455 16.57 5.30 -17.00
N HIS A 456 15.44 4.99 -16.34
CA HIS A 456 14.15 4.92 -17.02
C HIS A 456 13.49 6.29 -17.23
N ALA A 457 13.99 7.36 -16.60
CA ALA A 457 13.40 8.71 -16.69
C ALA A 457 13.23 9.23 -18.13
N SER A 458 14.03 8.72 -19.08
CA SER A 458 14.02 9.08 -20.51
C SER A 458 13.44 8.02 -21.43
N ASP A 459 12.93 6.90 -20.92
CA ASP A 459 12.32 5.85 -21.73
C ASP A 459 11.04 6.38 -22.40
N ASN A 460 10.86 6.04 -23.67
CA ASN A 460 9.74 6.57 -24.48
C ASN A 460 8.38 6.31 -23.86
N ASP A 461 8.20 5.20 -23.19
CA ASP A 461 6.94 4.85 -22.55
C ASP A 461 6.72 5.61 -21.24
N ILE A 462 7.79 5.96 -20.52
CA ILE A 462 7.75 6.84 -19.34
C ILE A 462 7.41 8.27 -19.76
N LEU A 463 8.06 8.78 -20.82
CA LEU A 463 7.75 10.09 -21.38
C LEU A 463 6.28 10.19 -21.82
N ALA A 464 5.79 9.17 -22.54
CA ALA A 464 4.38 9.12 -22.99
C ALA A 464 3.39 9.11 -21.82
N ARG A 465 3.70 8.37 -20.72
CA ARG A 465 2.89 8.40 -19.51
C ARG A 465 2.94 9.76 -18.82
N ARG A 466 4.10 10.38 -18.71
CA ARG A 466 4.27 11.73 -18.14
C ARG A 466 3.38 12.74 -18.85
N ASP A 467 3.46 12.78 -20.18
CA ASP A 467 2.71 13.73 -21.00
C ASP A 467 1.19 13.59 -20.87
N THR A 468 0.71 12.41 -20.50
CA THR A 468 -0.74 12.13 -20.42
C THR A 468 -1.26 12.07 -18.98
N LEU A 469 -0.53 11.40 -18.06
CA LEU A 469 -1.00 11.23 -16.68
C LEU A 469 -0.83 12.49 -15.84
N ALA A 470 0.27 13.24 -15.99
CA ALA A 470 0.51 14.40 -15.13
C ALA A 470 -0.56 15.50 -15.31
N PRO A 471 -0.97 15.90 -16.54
CA PRO A 471 -2.09 16.83 -16.72
C PRO A 471 -3.41 16.27 -16.17
N MET A 472 -3.66 14.97 -16.35
CA MET A 472 -4.87 14.31 -15.85
C MET A 472 -4.94 14.38 -14.32
N PHE A 473 -3.83 14.14 -13.61
CA PHE A 473 -3.80 14.23 -12.14
C PHE A 473 -4.08 15.65 -11.66
N SER A 474 -3.44 16.68 -12.25
CA SER A 474 -3.71 18.08 -11.92
C SER A 474 -5.19 18.46 -12.16
N GLN A 475 -5.77 18.06 -13.30
CA GLN A 475 -7.17 18.34 -13.65
C GLN A 475 -8.19 17.67 -12.70
N ASN A 476 -7.84 16.52 -12.13
CA ASN A 476 -8.71 15.80 -11.19
C ASN A 476 -8.42 16.16 -9.72
N GLY A 477 -7.52 17.12 -9.46
CA GLY A 477 -7.18 17.62 -8.14
C GLY A 477 -6.56 16.55 -7.25
N ILE A 478 -5.62 15.77 -7.80
CA ILE A 478 -4.78 14.84 -7.04
C ILE A 478 -3.78 15.68 -6.24
N ASP A 479 -3.52 15.27 -5.00
CA ASP A 479 -2.65 15.99 -4.07
C ASP A 479 -1.23 15.42 -4.03
N LEU A 480 -1.08 14.08 -4.17
CA LEU A 480 0.18 13.36 -4.03
C LEU A 480 0.21 12.16 -4.98
N VAL A 481 1.37 11.90 -5.57
CA VAL A 481 1.63 10.72 -6.41
C VAL A 481 2.86 9.96 -5.89
N LEU A 482 2.69 8.67 -5.62
CA LEU A 482 3.72 7.78 -5.10
C LEU A 482 4.07 6.71 -6.14
N MET A 483 5.37 6.55 -6.45
CA MET A 483 5.86 5.71 -7.55
C MET A 483 7.12 4.91 -7.13
N GLY A 484 7.43 3.85 -7.89
CA GLY A 484 8.63 3.02 -7.74
C GLY A 484 9.48 2.97 -9.02
N HIS A 485 9.83 1.74 -9.47
CA HIS A 485 10.41 1.39 -10.76
C HIS A 485 11.89 1.75 -10.97
N ASP A 486 12.31 2.94 -10.59
CA ASP A 486 13.63 3.44 -11.00
C ASP A 486 14.69 3.38 -9.88
N HIS A 487 14.35 2.75 -8.76
CA HIS A 487 15.26 2.42 -7.65
C HIS A 487 16.20 3.57 -7.26
N VAL A 488 15.67 4.79 -7.24
CA VAL A 488 16.34 6.03 -6.86
C VAL A 488 15.35 6.89 -6.10
N TYR A 489 15.79 7.61 -5.08
CA TYR A 489 14.90 8.58 -4.46
C TYR A 489 14.83 9.85 -5.31
N THR A 490 13.62 10.27 -5.66
CA THR A 490 13.37 11.56 -6.30
C THR A 490 12.08 12.17 -5.76
N ARG A 491 12.17 13.37 -5.18
CA ARG A 491 11.01 14.23 -4.95
C ARG A 491 10.95 15.29 -6.04
N SER A 492 9.82 15.36 -6.75
CA SER A 492 9.63 16.42 -7.74
C SER A 492 9.51 17.80 -7.08
N MET A 493 9.71 18.84 -7.85
CA MET A 493 9.12 20.15 -7.58
C MET A 493 7.59 20.01 -7.51
N LEU A 494 6.91 21.04 -7.04
CA LEU A 494 5.48 21.14 -7.23
C LEU A 494 5.18 21.22 -8.73
N MET A 495 4.29 20.37 -9.22
CA MET A 495 4.00 20.20 -10.64
C MET A 495 2.55 20.58 -10.94
N ASP A 496 2.34 21.46 -11.92
CA ASP A 496 1.03 21.72 -12.53
C ASP A 496 1.02 21.10 -13.94
N GLY A 497 0.36 19.96 -14.06
CA GLY A 497 0.53 19.11 -15.24
C GLY A 497 2.00 18.72 -15.41
N THR A 498 2.58 19.05 -16.55
CA THR A 498 3.99 18.84 -16.85
C THR A 498 4.89 20.02 -16.50
N THR A 499 4.32 21.11 -15.97
CA THR A 499 5.07 22.35 -15.64
C THR A 499 5.58 22.30 -14.21
N ALA A 500 6.88 22.45 -14.02
CA ALA A 500 7.49 22.57 -12.70
C ALA A 500 7.33 24.00 -12.15
N LEU A 501 6.76 24.13 -10.96
CA LEU A 501 6.56 25.40 -10.26
C LEU A 501 7.79 25.72 -9.41
N LYS A 502 8.86 26.14 -10.06
CA LYS A 502 10.16 26.33 -9.44
C LYS A 502 10.14 27.35 -8.30
N ASP A 503 9.44 28.46 -8.50
CA ASP A 503 9.36 29.55 -7.51
C ASP A 503 8.59 29.13 -6.23
N GLU A 504 7.74 28.10 -6.34
CA GLU A 504 7.00 27.53 -5.20
C GLU A 504 7.75 26.32 -4.58
N SER A 505 8.85 25.87 -5.17
CA SER A 505 9.59 24.66 -4.79
C SER A 505 10.95 24.92 -4.16
N PHE A 506 11.46 26.13 -4.29
CA PHE A 506 12.77 26.53 -3.75
C PHE A 506 12.68 27.84 -2.96
N ASP A 507 13.51 27.94 -1.91
CA ASP A 507 13.67 29.18 -1.16
C ASP A 507 14.49 30.22 -1.93
N GLN A 508 14.64 31.42 -1.37
CA GLN A 508 15.39 32.52 -1.98
C GLN A 508 16.90 32.21 -2.16
N ASN A 509 17.42 31.18 -1.48
CA ASN A 509 18.79 30.73 -1.56
C ASN A 509 18.96 29.56 -2.57
N GLY A 510 17.85 29.11 -3.16
CA GLY A 510 17.85 27.98 -4.10
C GLY A 510 17.83 26.61 -3.40
N ASN A 511 17.51 26.53 -2.11
CA ASN A 511 17.33 25.25 -1.43
C ASN A 511 15.89 24.75 -1.63
N PRO A 512 15.67 23.44 -1.77
CA PRO A 512 14.32 22.87 -1.77
C PRO A 512 13.58 23.26 -0.51
N ILE A 513 12.31 23.69 -0.64
CA ILE A 513 11.47 23.96 0.54
C ILE A 513 11.07 22.65 1.22
N HIS A 514 10.78 22.72 2.53
CA HIS A 514 10.34 21.59 3.33
C HIS A 514 8.86 21.63 3.70
N GLU A 515 8.19 22.75 3.41
CA GLU A 515 6.76 22.92 3.65
C GLU A 515 6.16 23.96 2.73
N VAL A 516 4.86 23.84 2.45
CA VAL A 516 4.08 24.80 1.66
C VAL A 516 2.62 24.72 2.03
N THR A 517 1.91 25.85 1.98
CA THR A 517 0.47 25.94 2.23
C THR A 517 -0.27 26.24 0.93
N ASP A 518 -1.35 25.49 0.66
CA ASP A 518 -2.23 25.62 -0.51
C ASP A 518 -1.48 25.76 -1.86
N PRO A 519 -0.55 24.84 -2.16
CA PRO A 519 0.19 24.92 -3.42
C PRO A 519 -0.73 24.74 -4.62
N LYS A 520 -0.38 25.36 -5.74
CA LYS A 520 -1.10 25.17 -7.02
C LYS A 520 -0.79 23.83 -7.66
N GLY A 521 0.38 23.29 -7.38
CA GLY A 521 0.86 22.01 -7.92
C GLY A 521 0.77 20.88 -6.92
N LEU A 522 1.00 19.65 -7.43
CA LEU A 522 1.10 18.41 -6.64
C LEU A 522 2.53 17.89 -6.62
N THR A 523 2.83 16.99 -5.67
CA THR A 523 4.14 16.39 -5.49
C THR A 523 4.16 14.94 -6.01
N TYR A 524 5.28 14.55 -6.62
CA TYR A 524 5.57 13.19 -7.04
C TYR A 524 6.78 12.67 -6.27
N ILE A 525 6.69 11.45 -5.77
CA ILE A 525 7.78 10.74 -5.11
C ILE A 525 8.09 9.46 -5.89
N THR A 526 9.33 9.30 -6.29
CA THR A 526 9.88 8.03 -6.74
C THR A 526 10.68 7.43 -5.59
N ALA A 527 10.31 6.23 -5.15
CA ALA A 527 10.97 5.55 -4.04
C ALA A 527 12.22 4.79 -4.51
N ASN A 528 13.22 4.68 -3.62
CA ASN A 528 14.33 3.76 -3.78
C ASN A 528 13.94 2.35 -3.32
N SER A 529 14.78 1.34 -3.59
CA SER A 529 14.54 -0.04 -3.20
C SER A 529 14.41 -0.21 -1.68
N ALA A 530 13.30 -0.80 -1.24
CA ALA A 530 13.05 -1.07 0.17
C ALA A 530 13.75 -2.33 0.69
N SER A 531 14.15 -3.27 -0.18
CA SER A 531 14.94 -4.46 0.18
C SER A 531 16.44 -4.27 -0.03
N GLY A 532 16.83 -3.34 -0.91
CA GLY A 532 18.21 -3.17 -1.34
C GLY A 532 18.65 -4.18 -2.40
N SER A 533 17.72 -4.90 -3.01
CA SER A 533 18.01 -5.91 -4.05
C SER A 533 18.64 -5.32 -5.29
N LYS A 534 18.33 -4.05 -5.61
CA LYS A 534 18.79 -3.37 -6.82
C LYS A 534 18.81 -1.85 -6.65
N TYR A 535 19.80 -1.21 -7.29
CA TYR A 535 19.90 0.24 -7.32
C TYR A 535 20.34 0.72 -8.71
N TYR A 536 19.66 1.74 -9.22
CA TYR A 536 20.14 2.44 -10.41
C TYR A 536 20.94 3.68 -10.03
N GLY A 537 21.79 4.14 -10.95
CA GLY A 537 22.51 5.40 -10.77
C GLY A 537 21.69 6.59 -11.24
N ILE A 538 21.93 7.76 -10.67
CA ILE A 538 21.37 9.01 -11.20
C ILE A 538 21.99 9.26 -12.58
N THR A 539 21.14 9.33 -13.61
CA THR A 539 21.51 9.61 -15.01
C THR A 539 21.02 10.99 -15.46
N ALA A 540 20.09 11.59 -14.72
CA ALA A 540 19.54 12.92 -14.94
C ALA A 540 19.77 13.80 -13.70
N PRO A 541 21.01 14.18 -13.35
CA PRO A 541 21.32 14.93 -12.14
C PRO A 541 20.74 16.35 -12.14
N GLU A 542 20.44 16.90 -13.30
CA GLU A 542 19.84 18.23 -13.49
C GLU A 542 18.42 18.11 -14.08
N ALA A 543 17.65 17.10 -13.65
CA ALA A 543 16.27 16.98 -14.10
C ALA A 543 15.48 18.22 -13.70
N GLU A 544 14.94 18.93 -14.69
CA GLU A 544 14.27 20.24 -14.53
C GLU A 544 13.03 20.20 -13.60
N TYR A 545 12.57 19.01 -13.25
CA TYR A 545 11.44 18.77 -12.36
C TYR A 545 11.84 18.26 -10.97
N ALA A 546 13.10 17.94 -10.72
CA ALA A 546 13.52 17.36 -9.45
C ALA A 546 13.88 18.44 -8.43
N ALA A 547 13.29 18.36 -7.23
CA ALA A 547 13.66 19.19 -6.09
C ALA A 547 14.72 18.50 -5.23
N VAL A 548 14.57 17.18 -4.99
CA VAL A 548 15.51 16.37 -4.20
C VAL A 548 15.78 15.06 -4.93
N GLN A 549 17.04 14.65 -4.92
CA GLN A 549 17.51 13.40 -5.52
C GLN A 549 18.53 12.74 -4.60
N ASP A 550 18.45 11.43 -4.42
CA ASP A 550 19.46 10.64 -3.71
C ASP A 550 19.66 9.26 -4.34
N GLN A 551 20.93 8.86 -4.44
CA GLN A 551 21.32 7.49 -4.75
C GLN A 551 22.57 7.12 -3.96
N SER A 552 22.43 7.01 -2.67
CA SER A 552 23.48 6.53 -1.77
C SER A 552 23.56 5.00 -1.70
N LYS A 553 22.71 4.30 -2.46
CA LYS A 553 22.58 2.83 -2.49
C LYS A 553 22.27 2.25 -1.12
N ARG A 554 21.39 2.93 -0.42
CA ARG A 554 20.84 2.52 0.87
C ARG A 554 19.34 2.27 0.72
N ARG A 555 18.82 1.33 1.48
CA ARG A 555 17.37 1.07 1.54
C ARG A 555 16.66 2.29 2.11
N THR A 556 15.52 2.64 1.55
CA THR A 556 14.71 3.74 2.07
C THR A 556 13.28 3.30 2.36
N VAL A 557 12.64 4.00 3.28
CA VAL A 557 11.22 3.90 3.58
C VAL A 557 10.70 5.29 3.90
N THR A 558 9.51 5.62 3.40
CA THR A 558 8.89 6.92 3.66
C THR A 558 7.70 6.75 4.60
N ASN A 559 7.70 7.46 5.73
CA ASN A 559 6.53 7.62 6.58
C ASN A 559 5.68 8.77 6.03
N VAL A 560 4.42 8.51 5.77
CA VAL A 560 3.45 9.51 5.32
C VAL A 560 2.42 9.69 6.43
N GLU A 561 2.46 10.84 7.09
CA GLU A 561 1.52 11.24 8.14
C GLU A 561 0.45 12.13 7.52
N VAL A 562 -0.80 11.79 7.72
CA VAL A 562 -1.94 12.48 7.10
C VAL A 562 -2.90 12.97 8.18
N THR A 563 -3.17 14.26 8.19
CA THR A 563 -4.17 14.92 9.02
C THR A 563 -5.28 15.52 8.15
N ASN A 564 -6.28 16.14 8.73
CA ASN A 564 -7.31 16.82 7.94
C ASN A 564 -6.75 18.00 7.13
N THR A 565 -5.66 18.61 7.59
CA THR A 565 -5.12 19.85 7.03
C THR A 565 -3.69 19.75 6.54
N SER A 566 -3.04 18.60 6.71
CA SER A 566 -1.67 18.40 6.22
C SER A 566 -1.41 16.95 5.83
N TYR A 567 -0.44 16.75 4.94
CA TYR A 567 0.32 15.52 4.91
C TYR A 567 1.80 15.84 4.99
N THR A 568 2.52 15.03 5.76
CA THR A 568 3.97 15.11 5.91
C THR A 568 4.59 13.81 5.43
N MET A 569 5.54 13.90 4.53
CA MET A 569 6.36 12.78 4.07
C MET A 569 7.75 12.92 4.66
N THR A 570 8.21 11.89 5.40
CA THR A 570 9.59 11.82 5.87
C THR A 570 10.21 10.52 5.38
N THR A 571 11.20 10.64 4.53
CA THR A 571 11.96 9.50 4.01
C THR A 571 13.18 9.25 4.85
N TYR A 572 13.33 8.01 5.29
CA TYR A 572 14.43 7.54 6.14
C TYR A 572 15.28 6.52 5.39
N PHE A 573 16.56 6.50 5.69
CA PHE A 573 17.39 5.35 5.42
C PHE A 573 17.07 4.24 6.41
N ALA A 574 16.70 3.06 5.90
CA ALA A 574 16.19 1.98 6.74
C ALA A 574 17.24 1.28 7.62
N ASP A 575 18.53 1.56 7.41
CA ASP A 575 19.63 0.95 8.14
C ASP A 575 19.98 1.69 9.44
N ASP A 576 19.86 3.03 9.49
CA ASP A 576 20.20 3.83 10.67
C ASP A 576 19.13 4.87 11.04
N MET A 577 18.02 4.91 10.31
CA MET A 577 16.92 5.84 10.51
C MET A 577 17.29 7.32 10.37
N SER A 578 18.41 7.64 9.74
CA SER A 578 18.72 9.02 9.39
C SER A 578 17.74 9.52 8.31
N VAL A 579 17.34 10.80 8.46
CA VAL A 579 16.40 11.43 7.53
C VAL A 579 17.11 11.77 6.22
N LEU A 580 16.53 11.35 5.11
CA LEU A 580 16.97 11.74 3.77
C LEU A 580 16.25 13.01 3.31
N ASP A 581 14.95 13.08 3.47
CA ASP A 581 14.12 14.22 3.05
C ASP A 581 12.86 14.31 3.89
N THR A 582 12.36 15.54 4.06
CA THR A 582 11.06 15.79 4.71
C THR A 582 10.34 16.88 3.94
N PHE A 583 9.04 16.65 3.67
CA PHE A 583 8.21 17.63 2.99
C PHE A 583 6.77 17.58 3.49
N THR A 584 6.22 18.76 3.80
CA THR A 584 4.84 18.92 4.30
C THR A 584 4.03 19.81 3.37
N ILE A 585 2.82 19.37 3.05
CA ILE A 585 1.80 20.24 2.43
C ILE A 585 0.69 20.51 3.44
N TYR A 586 0.34 21.77 3.59
CA TYR A 586 -0.80 22.23 4.38
C TYR A 586 -1.94 22.70 3.47
N LYS A 587 -3.18 22.50 3.91
CA LYS A 587 -4.40 23.12 3.38
C LYS A 587 -4.95 24.07 4.42
N THR A 588 -5.24 25.30 4.02
CA THR A 588 -5.90 26.28 4.88
C THR A 588 -7.32 25.83 5.18
N LEU A 589 -7.76 25.99 6.43
CA LEU A 589 -9.15 25.74 6.81
C LEU A 589 -10.08 26.76 6.12
N ASN A 590 -11.14 26.27 5.52
CA ASN A 590 -12.18 27.14 4.98
C ASN A 590 -13.10 27.58 6.12
N THR A 591 -12.95 28.84 6.56
CA THR A 591 -13.75 29.47 7.62
C THR A 591 -14.80 30.43 7.08
N ALA A 592 -14.87 30.65 5.77
CA ALA A 592 -15.65 31.74 5.16
C ALA A 592 -17.15 31.69 5.53
N ASP A 593 -17.78 30.52 5.45
CA ASP A 593 -19.20 30.36 5.79
C ASP A 593 -19.45 30.58 7.29
N MET A 594 -18.57 30.04 8.14
CA MET A 594 -18.63 30.24 9.58
C MET A 594 -18.49 31.73 9.96
N GLU A 595 -17.52 32.42 9.35
CA GLU A 595 -17.31 33.86 9.57
C GLU A 595 -18.49 34.69 9.13
N SER A 596 -19.14 34.33 8.01
CA SER A 596 -20.37 34.95 7.54
C SER A 596 -21.51 34.79 8.55
N LEU A 597 -21.71 33.59 9.08
CA LEU A 597 -22.73 33.30 10.10
C LEU A 597 -22.41 33.95 11.45
N ILE A 598 -21.15 34.00 11.86
CA ILE A 598 -20.70 34.76 13.04
C ILE A 598 -21.11 36.24 12.89
N SER A 599 -20.82 36.84 11.75
CA SER A 599 -21.16 38.25 11.45
C SER A 599 -22.67 38.44 11.46
N GLN A 600 -23.43 37.51 10.87
CA GLN A 600 -24.89 37.56 10.88
C GLN A 600 -25.44 37.48 12.32
N ALA A 601 -24.98 36.51 13.11
CA ALA A 601 -25.41 36.29 14.49
C ALA A 601 -25.08 37.49 15.40
N GLN A 602 -23.91 38.12 15.23
CA GLN A 602 -23.50 39.32 15.97
C GLN A 602 -24.32 40.55 15.60
N GLY A 603 -24.91 40.60 14.41
CA GLY A 603 -25.78 41.67 13.96
C GLY A 603 -27.24 41.60 14.50
N LEU A 604 -27.62 40.50 15.17
CA LEU A 604 -28.96 40.30 15.72
C LEU A 604 -29.13 41.02 17.06
N ASN A 605 -30.37 41.46 17.38
CA ASN A 605 -30.67 42.13 18.64
C ASN A 605 -31.43 41.18 19.58
N GLN A 606 -30.91 40.95 20.79
CA GLN A 606 -31.52 40.09 21.80
C GLN A 606 -32.97 40.42 22.12
N ALA A 607 -33.32 41.73 22.10
CA ALA A 607 -34.68 42.19 22.44
C ALA A 607 -35.76 41.67 21.48
N ASP A 608 -35.36 41.20 20.29
CA ASP A 608 -36.29 40.72 19.25
C ASP A 608 -36.64 39.26 19.37
N TYR A 609 -35.98 38.51 20.29
CA TYR A 609 -36.08 37.06 20.37
C TYR A 609 -36.33 36.57 21.78
N THR A 610 -36.92 35.37 21.91
CA THR A 610 -37.13 34.71 23.22
C THR A 610 -35.80 34.35 23.88
N GLU A 611 -35.74 34.49 25.21
CA GLU A 611 -34.54 34.20 26.00
C GLU A 611 -33.96 32.78 25.70
N GLU A 612 -34.84 31.78 25.58
CA GLU A 612 -34.44 30.42 25.31
C GLU A 612 -33.74 30.26 23.94
N SER A 613 -34.31 30.78 22.86
CA SER A 613 -33.74 30.69 21.52
C SER A 613 -32.47 31.53 21.42
N TRP A 614 -32.46 32.72 22.06
CA TRP A 614 -31.26 33.58 22.11
C TRP A 614 -30.09 32.90 22.82
N ASN A 615 -30.34 32.24 23.94
CA ASN A 615 -29.29 31.54 24.69
C ASN A 615 -28.70 30.38 23.86
N LYS A 616 -29.49 29.66 23.09
CA LYS A 616 -28.98 28.63 22.15
C LYS A 616 -28.08 29.25 21.09
N LEU A 617 -28.47 30.37 20.51
CA LEU A 617 -27.63 31.11 19.55
C LEU A 617 -26.31 31.57 20.20
N GLN A 618 -26.35 32.09 21.42
CA GLN A 618 -25.13 32.59 22.09
C GLN A 618 -24.13 31.43 22.39
N ILE A 619 -24.64 30.24 22.71
CA ILE A 619 -23.79 29.04 22.91
C ILE A 619 -23.10 28.65 21.60
N ALA A 620 -23.85 28.56 20.50
CA ALA A 620 -23.28 28.20 19.19
C ALA A 620 -22.32 29.27 18.67
N LEU A 621 -22.68 30.55 18.79
CA LEU A 621 -21.83 31.67 18.41
C LEU A 621 -20.51 31.68 19.18
N LYS A 622 -20.54 31.49 20.49
CA LYS A 622 -19.33 31.42 21.31
C LYS A 622 -18.42 30.30 20.87
N ALA A 623 -18.98 29.09 20.65
CA ALA A 623 -18.22 27.93 20.17
C ALA A 623 -17.55 28.21 18.80
N ALA A 624 -18.28 28.83 17.84
CA ALA A 624 -17.76 29.16 16.53
C ALA A 624 -16.63 30.22 16.61
N VAL A 625 -16.77 31.24 17.48
CA VAL A 625 -15.74 32.28 17.66
C VAL A 625 -14.48 31.69 18.31
N GLU A 626 -14.62 30.85 19.34
CA GLU A 626 -13.47 30.19 19.97
C GLU A 626 -12.73 29.24 19.02
N LEU A 627 -13.49 28.55 18.13
CA LEU A 627 -12.92 27.63 17.16
C LEU A 627 -12.16 28.34 16.04
N LYS A 628 -12.61 29.52 15.62
CA LYS A 628 -11.96 30.33 14.58
C LYS A 628 -10.48 30.63 14.91
N ASP A 629 -10.19 30.87 16.19
CA ASP A 629 -8.86 31.25 16.66
C ASP A 629 -8.07 30.02 17.20
N ASN A 630 -8.63 28.82 17.10
CA ASN A 630 -8.01 27.59 17.58
C ASN A 630 -7.06 27.00 16.52
N VAL A 631 -5.75 27.08 16.74
CA VAL A 631 -4.72 26.55 15.84
C VAL A 631 -4.78 25.02 15.64
N ASN A 632 -5.49 24.33 16.54
CA ASN A 632 -5.68 22.87 16.45
C ASN A 632 -7.07 22.50 15.87
N ALA A 633 -7.85 23.47 15.40
CA ALA A 633 -9.14 23.19 14.79
C ALA A 633 -8.98 22.35 13.52
N THR A 634 -9.93 21.47 13.29
CA THR A 634 -10.03 20.70 12.03
C THR A 634 -11.12 21.29 11.13
N GLN A 635 -11.10 21.02 9.84
CA GLN A 635 -12.21 21.43 8.95
C GLN A 635 -13.54 20.82 9.42
N SER A 636 -13.53 19.60 9.94
CA SER A 636 -14.73 18.97 10.49
C SER A 636 -15.29 19.72 11.69
N ASP A 637 -14.44 20.27 12.55
CA ASP A 637 -14.87 21.11 13.67
C ASP A 637 -15.48 22.42 13.15
N ILE A 638 -14.85 23.03 12.15
CA ILE A 638 -15.37 24.25 11.49
C ILE A 638 -16.74 23.97 10.85
N ASP A 639 -16.88 22.88 10.10
CA ASP A 639 -18.12 22.51 9.41
C ASP A 639 -19.26 22.21 10.43
N ALA A 640 -18.91 21.51 11.52
CA ALA A 640 -19.85 21.23 12.62
C ALA A 640 -20.32 22.51 13.34
N ALA A 641 -19.38 23.41 13.65
CA ALA A 641 -19.71 24.69 14.28
C ALA A 641 -20.52 25.59 13.33
N THR A 642 -20.22 25.58 12.03
CA THR A 642 -20.98 26.30 11.00
C THR A 642 -22.43 25.79 10.96
N THR A 643 -22.61 24.47 10.92
CA THR A 643 -23.95 23.85 10.94
C THR A 643 -24.72 24.20 12.23
N ALA A 644 -24.07 24.04 13.38
CA ALA A 644 -24.70 24.36 14.68
C ALA A 644 -25.10 25.84 14.80
N LEU A 645 -24.27 26.73 14.28
CA LEU A 645 -24.56 28.19 14.28
C LEU A 645 -25.70 28.51 13.32
N GLN A 646 -25.76 27.88 12.14
CA GLN A 646 -26.88 28.03 11.20
C GLN A 646 -28.17 27.52 11.81
N GLU A 647 -28.19 26.33 12.40
CA GLU A 647 -29.37 25.77 13.07
C GLU A 647 -29.85 26.67 14.23
N ALA A 648 -28.93 27.26 14.97
CA ALA A 648 -29.26 28.17 16.05
C ALA A 648 -29.85 29.50 15.54
N ILE A 649 -29.39 30.03 14.40
CA ILE A 649 -29.94 31.21 13.73
C ILE A 649 -31.36 30.91 13.23
N ASP A 650 -31.52 29.76 12.54
CA ASP A 650 -32.81 29.32 11.98
C ASP A 650 -33.84 29.00 13.07
N GLY A 651 -33.37 28.55 14.23
CA GLY A 651 -34.14 28.26 15.42
C GLY A 651 -34.55 29.44 16.27
N LEU A 652 -34.22 30.68 15.87
CA LEU A 652 -34.60 31.89 16.61
C LEU A 652 -36.10 32.13 16.60
N VAL A 653 -36.66 32.26 17.79
CA VAL A 653 -38.08 32.56 18.00
C VAL A 653 -38.24 34.03 18.42
N LYS A 654 -38.93 34.81 17.61
CA LYS A 654 -39.19 36.20 17.95
C LYS A 654 -40.02 36.33 19.24
N VAL A 655 -39.70 37.32 20.06
CA VAL A 655 -40.56 37.69 21.19
C VAL A 655 -41.90 38.09 20.61
N GLY A 656 -42.97 37.43 21.00
CA GLY A 656 -44.29 37.79 20.54
C GLY A 656 -44.58 39.26 20.83
N VAL A 657 -44.93 40.00 19.80
CA VAL A 657 -45.45 41.39 19.98
C VAL A 657 -46.62 41.26 20.95
N ASN A 658 -46.60 42.04 22.02
CA ASN A 658 -47.71 42.07 22.97
C ASN A 658 -48.91 42.63 22.23
N THR A 659 -49.65 41.80 21.50
CA THR A 659 -50.77 42.18 20.68
C THR A 659 -51.96 42.41 21.59
N ASN A 660 -52.55 43.62 21.45
CA ASN A 660 -53.82 43.89 22.16
C ASN A 660 -54.97 43.12 21.48
N THR A 661 -55.49 42.11 22.13
CA THR A 661 -56.57 41.25 21.63
C THR A 661 -57.95 41.64 22.22
N GLU A 662 -58.06 42.65 23.08
CA GLU A 662 -59.32 42.97 23.82
C GLU A 662 -60.51 43.14 22.90
N ALA A 663 -60.34 43.91 21.79
CA ALA A 663 -61.44 44.14 20.83
C ALA A 663 -61.83 42.85 20.10
N MET A 664 -60.85 42.03 19.70
CA MET A 664 -61.08 40.74 19.05
C MET A 664 -61.75 39.76 20.01
N ASP A 665 -61.34 39.69 21.27
CA ASP A 665 -61.92 38.82 22.32
C ASP A 665 -63.37 39.17 22.60
N SER A 666 -63.69 40.50 22.60
CA SER A 666 -65.04 40.96 22.72
C SER A 666 -65.94 40.50 21.56
N LEU A 667 -65.42 40.60 20.31
CA LEU A 667 -66.17 40.19 19.12
C LEU A 667 -66.29 38.68 19.02
N ILE A 668 -65.28 37.90 19.39
CA ILE A 668 -65.33 36.44 19.49
C ILE A 668 -66.45 36.03 20.46
N SER A 669 -66.48 36.65 21.64
CA SER A 669 -67.51 36.35 22.65
C SER A 669 -68.93 36.71 22.16
N GLN A 670 -69.09 37.86 21.46
CA GLN A 670 -70.38 38.24 20.87
C GLN A 670 -70.79 37.26 19.76
N ALA A 671 -69.87 36.88 18.85
CA ALA A 671 -70.14 35.95 17.78
C ALA A 671 -70.53 34.56 18.27
N GLN A 672 -69.92 34.08 19.38
CA GLN A 672 -70.26 32.82 20.03
C GLN A 672 -71.64 32.84 20.72
N GLY A 673 -72.14 33.98 21.09
CA GLY A 673 -73.46 34.16 21.72
C GLY A 673 -74.62 34.20 20.73
N LEU A 674 -74.38 34.30 19.41
CA LEU A 674 -75.36 34.36 18.36
C LEU A 674 -76.01 32.99 18.10
N ASN A 675 -77.34 33.00 17.74
CA ASN A 675 -78.02 31.73 17.44
C ASN A 675 -78.18 31.57 15.92
N GLN A 676 -77.80 30.46 15.38
CA GLN A 676 -77.82 30.16 13.92
C GLN A 676 -79.25 30.33 13.32
N ALA A 677 -80.28 30.03 14.11
CA ALA A 677 -81.69 30.10 13.66
C ALA A 677 -82.12 31.54 13.27
N ASP A 678 -81.42 32.56 13.73
CA ASP A 678 -81.76 33.97 13.49
C ASP A 678 -81.12 34.55 12.25
N TYR A 679 -80.34 33.74 11.52
CA TYR A 679 -79.54 34.22 10.37
C TYR A 679 -79.69 33.30 9.16
N THR A 680 -79.37 33.84 7.95
CA THR A 680 -79.32 33.00 6.77
C THR A 680 -78.07 32.09 6.79
N GLU A 681 -78.15 30.91 6.17
CA GLU A 681 -77.06 29.94 6.12
C GLU A 681 -75.79 30.58 5.55
N GLU A 682 -75.92 31.43 4.52
CA GLU A 682 -74.75 32.09 3.91
C GLU A 682 -74.06 33.06 4.90
N SER A 683 -74.81 33.89 5.61
CA SER A 683 -74.28 34.84 6.60
C SER A 683 -73.72 34.13 7.82
N TRP A 684 -74.36 33.05 8.26
CA TRP A 684 -73.85 32.24 9.35
C TRP A 684 -72.54 31.53 9.02
N ASN A 685 -72.40 30.98 7.82
CA ASN A 685 -71.14 30.34 7.40
C ASN A 685 -70.00 31.33 7.25
N LYS A 686 -70.27 32.58 6.81
CA LYS A 686 -69.26 33.64 6.78
C LYS A 686 -68.79 34.02 8.18
N LEU A 687 -69.73 34.16 9.11
CA LEU A 687 -69.42 34.46 10.50
C LEU A 687 -68.58 33.32 11.13
N GLN A 688 -68.96 32.04 10.94
CA GLN A 688 -68.24 30.90 11.49
C GLN A 688 -66.78 30.80 10.91
N ALA A 689 -66.62 31.15 9.64
CA ALA A 689 -65.28 31.17 9.03
C ALA A 689 -64.43 32.30 9.65
N ALA A 690 -64.96 33.48 9.84
CA ALA A 690 -64.25 34.60 10.47
C ALA A 690 -63.97 34.33 11.96
N LEU A 691 -64.91 33.73 12.70
CA LEU A 691 -64.74 33.34 14.10
C LEU A 691 -63.65 32.30 14.27
N LYS A 692 -63.61 31.33 13.40
CA LYS A 692 -62.52 30.32 13.37
C LYS A 692 -61.16 30.97 13.12
N ALA A 693 -61.04 31.80 12.10
CA ALA A 693 -59.80 32.50 11.76
C ALA A 693 -59.31 33.38 12.91
N ALA A 694 -60.21 34.16 13.53
CA ALA A 694 -59.88 35.02 14.68
C ALA A 694 -59.40 34.19 15.90
N THR A 695 -60.05 33.04 16.16
CA THR A 695 -59.71 32.15 17.28
C THR A 695 -58.36 31.48 17.06
N GLU A 696 -58.08 31.06 15.84
CA GLU A 696 -56.77 30.49 15.48
C GLU A 696 -55.65 31.50 15.60
N LEU A 697 -55.89 32.75 15.13
CA LEU A 697 -54.92 33.84 15.18
C LEU A 697 -54.63 34.27 16.63
N LYS A 698 -55.64 34.36 17.49
CA LYS A 698 -55.49 34.63 18.93
C LYS A 698 -54.47 33.67 19.61
N ASN A 699 -54.45 32.42 19.20
CA ASN A 699 -53.58 31.39 19.75
C ASN A 699 -52.23 31.27 19.02
N ASN A 700 -52.00 32.15 18.02
CA ASN A 700 -50.73 32.17 17.27
C ASN A 700 -49.73 33.12 17.94
N ALA A 701 -48.72 32.58 18.59
CA ALA A 701 -47.67 33.34 19.28
C ALA A 701 -46.90 34.31 18.33
N ASN A 702 -46.97 34.10 17.01
CA ASN A 702 -46.30 34.91 15.99
C ASN A 702 -47.23 35.94 15.31
N ALA A 703 -48.48 36.12 15.78
CA ALA A 703 -49.41 37.07 15.21
C ALA A 703 -48.94 38.51 15.46
N THR A 704 -48.96 39.33 14.43
CA THR A 704 -48.69 40.77 14.57
C THR A 704 -49.95 41.53 14.97
N GLN A 705 -49.83 42.74 15.53
CA GLN A 705 -50.96 43.60 15.80
C GLN A 705 -51.81 43.88 14.55
N SER A 706 -51.18 44.03 13.40
CA SER A 706 -51.87 44.19 12.12
C SER A 706 -52.72 43.00 11.74
N ASP A 707 -52.25 41.77 12.03
CA ASP A 707 -53.03 40.55 11.80
C ASP A 707 -54.26 40.47 12.75
N ILE A 708 -54.06 40.84 14.04
CA ILE A 708 -55.12 40.92 15.03
C ILE A 708 -56.16 41.96 14.63
N ASP A 709 -55.73 43.17 14.20
CA ASP A 709 -56.60 44.24 13.74
C ASP A 709 -57.40 43.81 12.51
N ALA A 710 -56.77 43.19 11.54
CA ALA A 710 -57.42 42.68 10.34
C ALA A 710 -58.45 41.58 10.67
N ALA A 711 -58.14 40.62 11.55
CA ALA A 711 -59.06 39.58 11.98
C ALA A 711 -60.23 40.16 12.81
N THR A 712 -59.95 41.17 13.64
CA THR A 712 -60.98 41.90 14.41
C THR A 712 -61.94 42.61 13.46
N THR A 713 -61.45 43.19 12.39
CA THR A 713 -62.28 43.87 11.38
C THR A 713 -63.12 42.88 10.55
N ALA A 714 -62.56 41.70 10.28
CA ALA A 714 -63.24 40.64 9.53
C ALA A 714 -64.31 39.90 10.32
N LEU A 715 -64.18 39.82 11.65
CA LEU A 715 -65.14 39.24 12.58
C LEU A 715 -66.27 40.21 12.92
#